data_2ed2210142721edd76499e2cd187c6bf
#
_entry.id   2ed2210142721edd76499e2cd187c6bf
#
_cell.length_a   1.000
_cell.length_b   1.000
_cell.length_c   1.000
_cell.angle_alpha   90.00
_cell.angle_beta   90.00
_cell.angle_gamma   90.00
#
_symmetry.space_group_name_H-M   'P 1'
#
loop_
_entity.id
_entity.type
_entity.pdbx_description
1 polymer ?
#
loop_
_entity_poly.entity_id
_entity_poly.type
_entity_poly.pdbx_seq_one_letter_code
_entity_poly.pdbx_strand_id
1 'polypeptide(L)'
;MTLRDRNNIAPLRIGSVTAVKASGIEISVDSDKNEPSILYMGDVIENVTIGSHVVIHRGYRKLVALVEEEYLTEDRQWRDDKYHRDADRYRRTLRASVQGELISDTFERGRTIMPMIGNTGYIATKQQVGAIYGTVDPSPDGPTSGQTPPTLEIGSINNDPSVRFRLDIGKLFASHIGIFGNTGSGKSYTLTQLYTQLFNRLFPKPTRSISNGSEFLIFDLNGEYSSDKFGEILCSSDYKQIYSPKIPKKDTSNHTTTTNKTSRTANKQTTEHAGEQIPLPEEILFEPDFWFTVLEATEKTQRPFIERSLRQFSSSKITDSAASWLALENITNLLSQLLESANPRETDITLIFSYLHDIHKIVGKDFDQFDSAIQELKEKLRYNSTSGEFYFTGRTFGISNTLGKKYEHRIFYSDSNFSAVIEEFTQQAFSHRTAPYLDPINLIKSKFLTQFYTDVASGFSNVSHLRPLIARLNHRSKMLTRCFHFIDIEDMASPPVTIINLRYCSIEERKLIPLLVTRAKYKAQKENFHSNRYLSIVIDEAHNLLSYESSQESETWRNTRLEMFEEVLKEGRKFGVFVTLASQRPHDISATITSQLHHYFLHQLVNPKDIDAVRSAVSYLDAKSFAELSSLPRGTCIISGTSVQIPAVVKIDKLDDYRRPDNETLNLVKLWGLAPDSPEDSGSTEADSADSQDSESTAEES
;
A
#
# COMPACT_ATOMS: atom_id res chain seq x y z
N MET A 1 15.27 -26.35 44.39
CA MET A 1 15.84 -25.06 44.73
C MET A 1 16.80 -25.32 45.90
N THR A 2 18.10 -25.18 45.66
CA THR A 2 19.12 -25.40 46.69
C THR A 2 19.16 -24.22 47.66
N LEU A 3 19.76 -24.40 48.88
CA LEU A 3 19.96 -23.30 49.83
C LEU A 3 20.75 -22.12 49.24
N ARG A 4 21.65 -22.41 48.28
CA ARG A 4 22.40 -21.42 47.52
C ARG A 4 21.54 -20.57 46.61
N ASP A 5 20.55 -21.18 45.93
CA ASP A 5 19.58 -20.49 45.06
C ASP A 5 18.66 -19.55 45.86
N ARG A 6 18.27 -19.95 47.09
CA ARG A 6 17.45 -19.11 47.97
C ARG A 6 18.18 -17.85 48.43
N ASN A 7 19.46 -17.94 48.74
CA ASN A 7 20.27 -16.79 49.20
C ASN A 7 20.52 -15.80 48.04
N ASN A 8 20.70 -16.28 46.82
CA ASN A 8 20.90 -15.42 45.66
C ASN A 8 19.66 -14.64 45.23
N ILE A 9 18.47 -15.17 45.49
CA ILE A 9 17.21 -14.53 45.08
C ILE A 9 16.58 -13.68 46.21
N ALA A 10 17.09 -13.79 47.45
CA ALA A 10 16.55 -13.05 48.60
C ALA A 10 16.44 -11.52 48.37
N PRO A 11 17.44 -10.85 47.73
CA PRO A 11 17.33 -9.41 47.44
C PRO A 11 16.15 -9.01 46.55
N LEU A 12 15.71 -9.91 45.66
CA LEU A 12 14.60 -9.69 44.72
C LEU A 12 13.22 -9.94 45.33
N ARG A 13 13.16 -10.43 46.55
CA ARG A 13 11.88 -10.62 47.26
C ARG A 13 11.20 -9.27 47.46
N ILE A 14 9.91 -9.19 47.09
CA ILE A 14 9.08 -7.99 47.25
C ILE A 14 8.07 -8.10 48.38
N GLY A 15 7.61 -9.31 48.68
CA GLY A 15 6.55 -9.51 49.65
C GLY A 15 5.88 -10.87 49.55
N SER A 16 4.68 -10.98 50.08
CA SER A 16 3.89 -12.22 50.09
C SER A 16 2.44 -12.00 49.63
N VAL A 17 1.85 -13.04 49.04
CA VAL A 17 0.45 -13.07 48.61
C VAL A 17 -0.45 -13.06 49.85
N THR A 18 -1.32 -12.06 49.95
CA THR A 18 -2.25 -11.86 51.06
C THR A 18 -3.70 -12.23 50.71
N ALA A 19 -4.07 -12.11 49.44
CA ALA A 19 -5.38 -12.50 48.95
C ALA A 19 -5.28 -13.15 47.56
N VAL A 20 -6.18 -14.13 47.30
CA VAL A 20 -6.33 -14.81 46.02
C VAL A 20 -7.79 -14.78 45.63
N LYS A 21 -8.12 -14.21 44.50
CA LYS A 21 -9.45 -14.08 43.92
C LYS A 21 -9.45 -14.67 42.50
N ALA A 22 -10.60 -15.03 41.97
CA ALA A 22 -10.70 -15.51 40.61
C ALA A 22 -10.18 -14.47 39.56
N SER A 23 -10.33 -13.19 39.86
CA SER A 23 -9.88 -12.04 38.99
C SER A 23 -8.44 -11.64 39.18
N GLY A 24 -7.75 -12.08 40.26
CA GLY A 24 -6.39 -11.64 40.53
C GLY A 24 -5.91 -11.96 41.92
N ILE A 25 -4.75 -11.49 42.28
CA ILE A 25 -4.09 -11.69 43.57
C ILE A 25 -3.71 -10.33 44.17
N GLU A 26 -3.56 -10.30 45.50
CA GLU A 26 -3.01 -9.18 46.23
C GLU A 26 -1.70 -9.59 46.91
N ILE A 27 -0.68 -8.76 46.76
CA ILE A 27 0.67 -8.96 47.30
C ILE A 27 0.96 -7.80 48.26
N SER A 28 1.17 -8.09 49.52
CA SER A 28 1.66 -7.10 50.48
C SER A 28 3.17 -6.97 50.36
N VAL A 29 3.62 -5.77 50.06
CA VAL A 29 5.05 -5.45 49.92
C VAL A 29 5.70 -5.36 51.29
N ASP A 30 6.89 -5.94 51.43
CA ASP A 30 7.69 -5.86 52.67
C ASP A 30 8.14 -4.41 52.91
N SER A 31 8.11 -3.93 54.15
CA SER A 31 8.33 -2.50 54.50
C SER A 31 9.73 -2.00 54.13
N ASP A 32 10.73 -2.89 54.05
CA ASP A 32 12.09 -2.58 53.61
C ASP A 32 12.24 -2.50 52.07
N LYS A 33 11.15 -2.72 51.30
CA LYS A 33 11.16 -2.77 49.83
C LYS A 33 10.36 -1.61 49.18
N ASN A 34 10.33 -0.46 49.83
CA ASN A 34 9.64 0.73 49.28
C ASN A 34 10.60 1.68 48.51
N GLU A 35 11.88 1.34 48.43
CA GLU A 35 12.85 2.13 47.66
C GLU A 35 12.57 2.03 46.14
N PRO A 36 12.83 3.09 45.34
CA PRO A 36 12.53 3.10 43.90
C PRO A 36 13.38 2.11 43.11
N SER A 37 14.55 1.71 43.63
CA SER A 37 15.47 0.78 42.98
C SER A 37 16.13 -0.15 43.96
N ILE A 38 16.57 -1.30 43.45
CA ILE A 38 17.23 -2.36 44.24
C ILE A 38 18.57 -2.69 43.56
N LEU A 39 19.65 -2.79 44.34
CA LEU A 39 20.94 -3.25 43.85
C LEU A 39 20.96 -4.78 43.86
N TYR A 40 21.19 -5.40 42.71
CA TYR A 40 21.26 -6.84 42.54
C TYR A 40 22.41 -7.24 41.63
N MET A 41 23.35 -8.02 42.13
CA MET A 41 24.54 -8.50 41.40
C MET A 41 25.36 -7.41 40.70
N GLY A 42 25.35 -6.18 41.20
CA GLY A 42 26.08 -5.03 40.64
C GLY A 42 25.19 -4.17 39.69
N ASP A 43 24.00 -4.63 39.31
CA ASP A 43 23.06 -3.90 38.52
C ASP A 43 22.01 -3.19 39.40
N VAL A 44 21.61 -1.97 39.00
CA VAL A 44 20.49 -1.27 39.58
C VAL A 44 19.20 -1.72 38.86
N ILE A 45 18.30 -2.39 39.58
CA ILE A 45 17.01 -2.84 39.07
C ILE A 45 15.92 -1.91 39.60
N GLU A 46 15.06 -1.42 38.73
CA GLU A 46 13.87 -0.66 39.15
C GLU A 46 12.93 -1.54 39.97
N ASN A 47 12.37 -0.99 41.03
CA ASN A 47 11.40 -1.71 41.84
C ASN A 47 10.07 -1.91 41.10
N VAL A 48 9.25 -2.81 41.62
CA VAL A 48 7.96 -3.14 41.02
C VAL A 48 6.98 -1.96 41.06
N THR A 49 6.47 -1.60 39.91
CA THR A 49 5.43 -0.60 39.70
C THR A 49 4.27 -1.18 38.89
N ILE A 50 3.23 -0.38 38.66
CA ILE A 50 2.14 -0.78 37.77
C ILE A 50 2.70 -1.12 36.37
N GLY A 51 2.36 -2.32 35.84
CA GLY A 51 2.88 -2.86 34.56
C GLY A 51 4.13 -3.72 34.69
N SER A 52 4.74 -3.86 35.90
CA SER A 52 5.84 -4.77 36.13
C SER A 52 5.37 -6.21 36.30
N HIS A 53 6.24 -7.17 35.98
CA HIS A 53 6.00 -8.58 36.21
C HIS A 53 6.58 -9.02 37.55
N VAL A 54 5.80 -9.80 38.29
CA VAL A 54 6.17 -10.42 39.54
C VAL A 54 6.17 -11.92 39.36
N VAL A 55 7.25 -12.58 39.81
CA VAL A 55 7.37 -14.04 39.83
C VAL A 55 6.98 -14.59 41.18
N ILE A 56 5.95 -15.40 41.27
CA ILE A 56 5.45 -15.97 42.52
C ILE A 56 5.87 -17.43 42.62
N HIS A 57 6.57 -17.77 43.69
CA HIS A 57 7.04 -19.13 43.91
C HIS A 57 5.97 -19.94 44.64
N ARG A 58 5.43 -20.97 43.96
CA ARG A 58 4.56 -22.00 44.59
C ARG A 58 5.25 -23.35 44.53
N GLY A 59 6.01 -23.67 45.58
CA GLY A 59 6.87 -24.84 45.58
C GLY A 59 7.98 -24.75 44.54
N TYR A 60 7.96 -25.64 43.53
CA TYR A 60 8.90 -25.66 42.42
C TYR A 60 8.42 -24.85 41.21
N ARG A 61 7.14 -24.45 41.22
CA ARG A 61 6.55 -23.68 40.11
C ARG A 61 6.76 -22.18 40.28
N LYS A 62 7.02 -21.50 39.19
CA LYS A 62 7.21 -20.05 39.09
C LYS A 62 6.05 -19.45 38.33
N LEU A 63 5.06 -18.89 39.02
CA LEU A 63 3.91 -18.24 38.41
C LEU A 63 4.25 -16.79 38.08
N VAL A 64 3.88 -16.30 36.91
CA VAL A 64 4.07 -14.93 36.48
C VAL A 64 2.77 -14.15 36.63
N ALA A 65 2.83 -13.01 37.31
CA ALA A 65 1.72 -12.09 37.46
C ALA A 65 2.09 -10.69 37.03
N LEU A 66 1.17 -10.00 36.35
CA LEU A 66 1.29 -8.61 35.94
C LEU A 66 0.64 -7.70 36.99
N VAL A 67 1.34 -6.69 37.46
CA VAL A 67 0.84 -5.71 38.42
C VAL A 67 -0.12 -4.73 37.70
N GLU A 68 -1.36 -4.66 38.16
CA GLU A 68 -2.42 -3.83 37.57
C GLU A 68 -2.73 -2.58 38.39
N GLU A 69 -2.68 -2.71 39.72
CA GLU A 69 -3.02 -1.63 40.65
C GLU A 69 -2.06 -1.60 41.84
N GLU A 70 -1.89 -0.45 42.40
CA GLU A 70 -1.11 -0.23 43.61
C GLU A 70 -1.91 0.68 44.57
N TYR A 71 -1.98 0.28 45.84
CA TYR A 71 -2.70 1.04 46.87
C TYR A 71 -2.16 0.74 48.27
N LEU A 72 -2.53 1.55 49.23
CA LEU A 72 -2.17 1.35 50.63
C LEU A 72 -3.29 0.62 51.36
N THR A 73 -2.93 -0.42 52.12
CA THR A 73 -3.83 -1.10 53.06
C THR A 73 -3.47 -0.84 54.49
N GLU A 74 -4.43 -0.58 55.38
CA GLU A 74 -4.17 -0.41 56.78
C GLU A 74 -3.82 -1.77 57.41
N ASP A 75 -2.73 -1.82 58.15
CA ASP A 75 -2.34 -3.05 58.86
C ASP A 75 -3.26 -3.23 60.06
N ARG A 76 -4.13 -4.23 60.00
CA ARG A 76 -5.11 -4.58 61.06
C ARG A 76 -4.46 -5.02 62.36
N GLN A 77 -3.16 -5.34 62.39
CA GLN A 77 -2.37 -5.72 63.56
C GLN A 77 -1.60 -4.56 64.14
N TRP A 78 -1.65 -3.38 63.48
CA TRP A 78 -0.99 -2.18 63.96
C TRP A 78 -1.65 -1.78 65.31
N ARG A 79 -0.77 -1.56 66.33
CA ARG A 79 -1.18 -1.05 67.64
C ARG A 79 -0.48 0.28 67.82
N ASP A 80 -1.27 1.27 68.33
CA ASP A 80 -0.74 2.57 68.68
C ASP A 80 0.09 2.44 69.96
N ASP A 81 1.36 2.01 69.78
CA ASP A 81 2.32 1.78 70.84
C ASP A 81 3.54 2.69 70.58
N LYS A 82 4.24 3.13 71.66
CA LYS A 82 5.39 4.07 71.57
C LYS A 82 6.55 3.58 70.73
N TYR A 83 6.53 2.37 70.27
CA TYR A 83 7.61 1.72 69.51
C TYR A 83 7.27 1.56 68.00
N HIS A 84 6.06 1.92 67.52
CA HIS A 84 5.67 1.83 66.13
C HIS A 84 5.61 3.23 65.50
N ARG A 85 6.21 3.42 64.34
CA ARG A 85 6.10 4.66 63.60
C ARG A 85 4.75 4.71 62.87
N ASP A 86 4.15 5.88 62.71
CA ASP A 86 2.91 6.06 61.91
C ASP A 86 3.06 5.54 60.47
N ALA A 87 4.32 5.53 59.94
CA ALA A 87 4.63 4.97 58.64
C ALA A 87 4.39 3.46 58.54
N ASP A 88 4.39 2.73 59.67
CA ASP A 88 4.18 1.27 59.69
C ASP A 88 2.70 0.89 59.74
N ARG A 89 1.83 1.89 59.88
CA ARG A 89 0.36 1.71 59.87
C ARG A 89 -0.20 1.27 58.55
N TYR A 90 0.42 1.69 57.43
CA TYR A 90 -0.02 1.43 56.08
C TYR A 90 1.01 0.56 55.35
N ARG A 91 0.50 -0.50 54.71
CA ARG A 91 1.32 -1.35 53.83
C ARG A 91 1.01 -1.14 52.39
N ARG A 92 2.04 -1.02 51.58
CA ARG A 92 1.96 -1.00 50.13
C ARG A 92 1.44 -2.35 49.65
N THR A 93 0.35 -2.37 48.90
CA THR A 93 -0.27 -3.56 48.37
C THR A 93 -0.37 -3.47 46.86
N LEU A 94 0.06 -4.52 46.18
CA LEU A 94 -0.02 -4.65 44.72
C LEU A 94 -1.14 -5.61 44.38
N ARG A 95 -2.01 -5.21 43.47
CA ARG A 95 -2.97 -6.10 42.84
C ARG A 95 -2.42 -6.56 41.51
N ALA A 96 -2.37 -7.87 41.25
CA ALA A 96 -1.78 -8.43 40.06
C ALA A 96 -2.65 -9.56 39.47
N SER A 97 -2.62 -9.70 38.13
CA SER A 97 -3.28 -10.80 37.41
C SER A 97 -2.25 -11.86 37.02
N VAL A 98 -2.56 -13.12 37.27
CA VAL A 98 -1.68 -14.25 36.87
C VAL A 98 -1.80 -14.46 35.36
N GLN A 99 -0.68 -14.35 34.64
CA GLN A 99 -0.60 -14.43 33.18
C GLN A 99 -0.18 -15.82 32.68
N GLY A 100 0.67 -16.52 33.44
CA GLY A 100 1.22 -17.82 33.04
C GLY A 100 2.22 -18.38 34.03
N GLU A 101 3.05 -19.29 33.55
CA GLU A 101 4.03 -20.03 34.36
C GLU A 101 5.38 -20.08 33.62
N LEU A 102 6.49 -19.96 34.35
CA LEU A 102 7.84 -20.21 33.83
C LEU A 102 8.23 -21.66 34.12
N ILE A 103 8.40 -22.46 33.05
CA ILE A 103 8.83 -23.86 33.10
C ILE A 103 10.20 -23.94 32.44
N SER A 104 11.24 -24.29 33.21
CA SER A 104 12.62 -24.38 32.68
C SER A 104 13.05 -23.13 31.90
N ASP A 105 12.72 -21.95 32.43
CA ASP A 105 12.98 -20.62 31.86
C ASP A 105 12.27 -20.32 30.53
N THR A 106 11.28 -21.13 30.17
CA THR A 106 10.32 -20.83 29.07
C THR A 106 8.97 -20.42 29.67
N PHE A 107 8.41 -19.33 29.16
CA PHE A 107 7.09 -18.87 29.60
C PHE A 107 5.98 -19.59 28.85
N GLU A 108 5.01 -20.14 29.59
CA GLU A 108 3.78 -20.70 29.07
C GLU A 108 2.59 -19.84 29.53
N ARG A 109 1.87 -19.29 28.56
CA ARG A 109 0.69 -18.48 28.80
C ARG A 109 -0.47 -19.35 29.25
N GLY A 110 -1.23 -18.90 30.27
CA GLY A 110 -2.45 -19.54 30.73
C GLY A 110 -2.43 -19.82 32.22
N ARG A 111 -3.63 -20.00 32.78
CA ARG A 111 -3.80 -20.23 34.22
C ARG A 111 -4.04 -21.70 34.44
N THR A 112 -3.02 -22.46 34.71
CA THR A 112 -3.19 -23.86 35.18
C THR A 112 -3.39 -23.93 36.69
N ILE A 113 -2.76 -23.05 37.44
CA ILE A 113 -2.78 -23.03 38.89
C ILE A 113 -2.75 -21.59 39.40
N MET A 114 -3.47 -21.30 40.49
CA MET A 114 -3.39 -20.05 41.23
C MET A 114 -2.40 -20.16 42.39
N PRO A 115 -1.70 -19.05 42.77
CA PRO A 115 -0.88 -19.07 43.98
C PRO A 115 -1.70 -19.29 45.24
N MET A 116 -1.05 -19.62 46.33
CA MET A 116 -1.64 -19.72 47.66
C MET A 116 -1.31 -18.49 48.48
N ILE A 117 -2.16 -18.14 49.43
CA ILE A 117 -1.88 -17.13 50.43
C ILE A 117 -0.57 -17.53 51.16
N GLY A 118 0.32 -16.58 51.39
CA GLY A 118 1.64 -16.80 51.94
C GLY A 118 2.72 -17.19 50.95
N ASN A 119 2.38 -17.40 49.64
CA ASN A 119 3.44 -17.56 48.61
C ASN A 119 4.25 -16.28 48.45
N THR A 120 5.55 -16.43 48.24
CA THR A 120 6.49 -15.30 48.12
C THR A 120 6.53 -14.78 46.68
N GLY A 121 6.45 -13.45 46.53
CA GLY A 121 6.62 -12.74 45.27
C GLY A 121 8.03 -12.16 45.13
N TYR A 122 8.56 -12.19 43.91
CA TYR A 122 9.90 -11.72 43.56
C TYR A 122 9.83 -10.80 42.35
N ILE A 123 10.72 -9.83 42.25
CA ILE A 123 10.94 -9.06 41.01
C ILE A 123 11.42 -10.04 39.95
N ALA A 124 10.87 -9.92 38.72
CA ALA A 124 11.33 -10.70 37.60
C ALA A 124 12.74 -10.23 37.16
N THR A 125 13.66 -11.17 36.98
CA THR A 125 15.02 -10.85 36.44
C THR A 125 14.92 -10.52 34.95
N LYS A 126 15.92 -9.83 34.38
CA LYS A 126 16.03 -9.54 32.95
C LYS A 126 15.80 -10.79 32.08
N GLN A 127 16.43 -11.92 32.47
CA GLN A 127 16.27 -13.20 31.78
C GLN A 127 14.78 -13.68 31.83
N GLN A 128 14.14 -13.55 32.98
CA GLN A 128 12.73 -13.95 33.14
C GLN A 128 11.81 -13.01 32.33
N VAL A 129 12.05 -11.69 32.35
CA VAL A 129 11.31 -10.73 31.52
C VAL A 129 11.52 -11.06 30.03
N GLY A 130 12.75 -11.35 29.62
CA GLY A 130 13.05 -11.81 28.26
C GLY A 130 12.29 -13.09 27.89
N ALA A 131 12.22 -14.06 28.80
CA ALA A 131 11.44 -15.30 28.59
C ALA A 131 9.93 -15.03 28.46
N ILE A 132 9.37 -14.15 29.32
CA ILE A 132 7.96 -13.76 29.32
C ILE A 132 7.56 -13.16 27.98
N TYR A 133 8.42 -12.30 27.41
CA TYR A 133 8.16 -11.68 26.09
C TYR A 133 8.67 -12.49 24.90
N GLY A 134 9.31 -13.66 25.15
CA GLY A 134 9.89 -14.50 24.10
C GLY A 134 11.16 -13.93 23.47
N THR A 135 11.88 -13.07 24.18
CA THR A 135 13.05 -12.32 23.67
C THR A 135 14.38 -12.76 24.33
N VAL A 136 14.46 -14.01 24.81
CA VAL A 136 15.68 -14.54 25.46
C VAL A 136 16.83 -14.58 24.45
N ASP A 137 17.95 -13.96 24.80
CA ASP A 137 19.21 -14.18 24.10
C ASP A 137 19.60 -15.67 24.19
N PRO A 138 19.98 -16.30 23.07
CA PRO A 138 20.54 -17.62 23.13
C PRO A 138 21.77 -17.57 24.07
N SER A 139 21.69 -18.30 25.17
CA SER A 139 22.82 -18.43 26.10
C SER A 139 24.04 -18.90 25.34
N PRO A 140 25.22 -18.27 25.48
CA PRO A 140 26.45 -18.76 24.84
C PRO A 140 26.79 -20.23 25.24
N ASP A 141 26.25 -20.71 26.35
CA ASP A 141 26.46 -22.05 26.91
C ASP A 141 25.24 -22.98 26.78
N GLY A 142 24.20 -22.59 26.02
CA GLY A 142 23.02 -23.43 25.81
C GLY A 142 23.27 -24.61 24.87
N PRO A 143 22.49 -25.71 24.99
CA PRO A 143 22.71 -26.89 24.16
C PRO A 143 22.58 -26.54 22.65
N THR A 144 23.63 -26.86 21.92
CA THR A 144 23.85 -26.62 20.49
C THR A 144 22.88 -27.41 19.53
N SER A 145 21.69 -27.75 19.97
CA SER A 145 20.74 -28.54 19.19
C SER A 145 19.43 -27.75 18.95
N GLY A 146 19.53 -26.73 18.12
CA GLY A 146 18.36 -26.02 17.59
C GLY A 146 18.77 -24.65 17.13
N GLN A 147 18.77 -24.42 15.82
CA GLN A 147 18.96 -23.08 15.27
C GLN A 147 17.89 -22.16 15.86
N THR A 148 18.29 -21.19 16.66
CA THR A 148 17.37 -20.13 17.12
C THR A 148 16.78 -19.46 15.88
N PRO A 149 15.44 -19.31 15.81
CA PRO A 149 14.82 -18.67 14.65
C PRO A 149 15.38 -17.24 14.48
N PRO A 150 15.58 -16.79 13.25
CA PRO A 150 16.06 -15.44 12.98
C PRO A 150 15.07 -14.41 13.52
N THR A 151 15.55 -13.46 14.35
CA THR A 151 14.73 -12.44 15.00
C THR A 151 15.08 -11.04 14.52
N LEU A 152 14.12 -10.12 14.56
CA LEU A 152 14.33 -8.67 14.40
C LEU A 152 14.31 -7.99 15.76
N GLU A 153 15.28 -7.14 16.01
CA GLU A 153 15.33 -6.27 17.17
C GLU A 153 14.78 -4.89 16.78
N ILE A 154 13.66 -4.49 17.38
CA ILE A 154 12.95 -3.27 16.97
C ILE A 154 12.91 -2.18 18.03
N GLY A 155 13.29 -2.50 19.26
CA GLY A 155 13.22 -1.56 20.36
C GLY A 155 13.50 -2.21 21.71
N SER A 156 13.03 -1.58 22.77
CA SER A 156 13.13 -2.05 24.16
C SER A 156 11.77 -2.06 24.84
N ILE A 157 11.63 -2.90 25.87
CA ILE A 157 10.43 -2.91 26.73
C ILE A 157 10.33 -1.56 27.44
N ASN A 158 9.16 -0.93 27.39
CA ASN A 158 8.99 0.43 27.94
C ASN A 158 9.26 0.51 29.44
N ASN A 159 8.84 -0.51 30.21
CA ASN A 159 9.01 -0.57 31.66
C ASN A 159 10.37 -1.15 32.10
N ASP A 160 11.14 -1.72 31.18
CA ASP A 160 12.50 -2.18 31.42
C ASP A 160 13.35 -1.94 30.15
N PRO A 161 13.91 -0.73 29.97
CA PRO A 161 14.70 -0.40 28.78
C PRO A 161 15.95 -1.25 28.59
N SER A 162 16.38 -1.99 29.62
CA SER A 162 17.50 -2.91 29.53
C SER A 162 17.19 -4.21 28.78
N VAL A 163 15.90 -4.52 28.62
CA VAL A 163 15.41 -5.70 27.88
C VAL A 163 15.10 -5.31 26.44
N ARG A 164 15.88 -5.85 25.50
CA ARG A 164 15.66 -5.63 24.06
C ARG A 164 14.50 -6.49 23.59
N PHE A 165 13.61 -5.88 22.79
CA PHE A 165 12.44 -6.56 22.26
C PHE A 165 12.72 -7.11 20.87
N ARG A 166 12.51 -8.40 20.69
CA ARG A 166 12.79 -9.14 19.45
C ARG A 166 11.57 -9.88 18.96
N LEU A 167 11.38 -9.90 17.65
CA LEU A 167 10.31 -10.62 16.96
C LEU A 167 10.86 -11.68 16.03
N ASP A 168 10.25 -12.86 16.04
CA ASP A 168 10.54 -13.93 15.09
C ASP A 168 10.14 -13.50 13.67
N ILE A 169 11.09 -13.47 12.73
CA ILE A 169 10.87 -13.04 11.34
C ILE A 169 9.83 -13.93 10.67
N GLY A 170 9.95 -15.26 10.85
CA GLY A 170 9.06 -16.22 10.18
C GLY A 170 7.62 -16.07 10.64
N LYS A 171 7.38 -15.90 11.95
CA LYS A 171 6.03 -15.72 12.49
C LYS A 171 5.43 -14.37 12.12
N LEU A 172 6.24 -13.31 12.15
CA LEU A 172 5.78 -11.95 11.88
C LEU A 172 5.40 -11.76 10.40
N PHE A 173 6.33 -12.07 9.48
CA PHE A 173 6.13 -11.78 8.06
C PHE A 173 5.38 -12.89 7.30
N ALA A 174 5.17 -14.07 7.90
CA ALA A 174 4.24 -15.08 7.38
C ALA A 174 2.80 -14.86 7.88
N SER A 175 2.40 -13.60 8.11
CA SER A 175 1.08 -13.22 8.60
C SER A 175 0.73 -11.77 8.23
N HIS A 176 -0.54 -11.40 8.38
CA HIS A 176 -0.98 -10.03 8.14
C HIS A 176 -0.70 -9.15 9.35
N ILE A 177 -0.23 -7.92 9.10
CA ILE A 177 0.22 -6.96 10.12
C ILE A 177 -0.62 -5.68 10.04
N GLY A 178 -1.09 -5.18 11.19
CA GLY A 178 -1.73 -3.88 11.33
C GLY A 178 -0.90 -2.93 12.19
N ILE A 179 -0.67 -1.71 11.71
CA ILE A 179 0.03 -0.64 12.42
C ILE A 179 -0.93 0.54 12.54
N PHE A 180 -1.46 0.76 13.75
CA PHE A 180 -2.49 1.76 13.98
C PHE A 180 -2.02 2.84 14.97
N GLY A 181 -2.49 4.08 14.79
CA GLY A 181 -2.17 5.17 15.69
C GLY A 181 -2.39 6.54 15.03
N ASN A 182 -2.50 7.59 15.82
CA ASN A 182 -2.74 8.95 15.33
C ASN A 182 -1.55 9.50 14.51
N THR A 183 -1.78 10.62 13.82
CA THR A 183 -0.72 11.36 13.14
C THR A 183 0.37 11.76 14.13
N GLY A 184 1.63 11.52 13.78
CA GLY A 184 2.78 11.85 14.64
C GLY A 184 3.00 10.91 15.83
N SER A 185 2.23 9.83 16.00
CA SER A 185 2.42 8.83 17.07
C SER A 185 3.62 7.89 16.83
N GLY A 186 4.08 7.74 15.57
CA GLY A 186 5.22 6.90 15.20
C GLY A 186 4.91 5.75 14.25
N LYS A 187 3.70 5.68 13.63
CA LYS A 187 3.31 4.60 12.70
C LYS A 187 4.29 4.38 11.55
N SER A 188 4.49 5.41 10.70
CA SER A 188 5.37 5.33 9.53
C SER A 188 6.80 5.01 9.95
N TYR A 189 7.19 5.50 11.13
CA TYR A 189 8.48 5.21 11.73
C TYR A 189 8.63 3.72 12.09
N THR A 190 7.62 3.12 12.74
CA THR A 190 7.59 1.69 13.07
C THR A 190 7.57 0.84 11.81
N LEU A 191 6.79 1.22 10.79
CA LEU A 191 6.76 0.53 9.51
C LEU A 191 8.16 0.55 8.86
N THR A 192 8.79 1.73 8.80
CA THR A 192 10.15 1.87 8.26
C THR A 192 11.14 1.02 9.04
N GLN A 193 11.10 1.04 10.38
CA GLN A 193 11.98 0.25 11.24
C GLN A 193 11.86 -1.25 10.98
N LEU A 194 10.63 -1.77 10.90
CA LEU A 194 10.37 -3.19 10.64
C LEU A 194 10.97 -3.64 9.31
N TYR A 195 10.68 -2.90 8.23
CA TYR A 195 11.16 -3.27 6.90
C TYR A 195 12.65 -2.98 6.68
N THR A 196 13.18 -1.90 7.25
CA THR A 196 14.63 -1.63 7.20
C THR A 196 15.42 -2.73 7.91
N GLN A 197 14.98 -3.17 9.10
CA GLN A 197 15.62 -4.27 9.81
C GLN A 197 15.52 -5.59 9.05
N LEU A 198 14.38 -5.87 8.41
CA LEU A 198 14.22 -7.03 7.55
C LEU A 198 15.18 -6.97 6.36
N PHE A 199 15.19 -5.87 5.62
CA PHE A 199 16.00 -5.72 4.41
C PHE A 199 17.49 -5.71 4.70
N ASN A 200 17.94 -5.13 5.82
CA ASN A 200 19.33 -5.22 6.28
C ASN A 200 19.79 -6.67 6.51
N ARG A 201 18.88 -7.59 6.82
CA ARG A 201 19.18 -9.01 6.96
C ARG A 201 19.10 -9.80 5.66
N LEU A 202 18.19 -9.41 4.76
CA LEU A 202 17.95 -10.12 3.52
C LEU A 202 19.00 -9.78 2.43
N PHE A 203 19.34 -8.51 2.26
CA PHE A 203 20.08 -8.03 1.10
C PHE A 203 21.60 -8.06 1.16
N PRO A 204 22.31 -8.09 2.30
CA PRO A 204 23.78 -8.18 2.32
C PRO A 204 24.32 -9.46 1.66
N LYS A 205 23.50 -10.51 1.59
CA LYS A 205 23.81 -11.78 0.90
C LYS A 205 22.56 -12.28 0.21
N PRO A 206 22.15 -11.68 -0.92
CA PRO A 206 20.97 -12.15 -1.64
C PRO A 206 21.24 -13.57 -2.13
N THR A 207 20.61 -14.54 -1.47
CA THR A 207 20.52 -15.89 -2.03
C THR A 207 19.66 -15.85 -3.27
N ARG A 208 19.90 -16.74 -4.26
CA ARG A 208 19.04 -16.85 -5.45
C ARG A 208 17.55 -16.96 -5.10
N SER A 209 17.23 -17.56 -3.95
CA SER A 209 15.86 -17.69 -3.45
C SER A 209 15.20 -16.35 -3.10
N ILE A 210 15.96 -15.35 -2.63
CA ILE A 210 15.42 -14.03 -2.30
C ILE A 210 15.20 -13.23 -3.58
N SER A 211 16.19 -13.23 -4.49
CA SER A 211 16.10 -12.47 -5.74
C SER A 211 14.99 -12.97 -6.68
N ASN A 212 14.71 -14.27 -6.67
CA ASN A 212 13.76 -14.89 -7.60
C ASN A 212 12.43 -15.30 -6.94
N GLY A 213 12.33 -15.26 -5.61
CA GLY A 213 11.18 -15.81 -4.88
C GLY A 213 10.46 -14.85 -3.96
N SER A 214 11.02 -13.65 -3.68
CA SER A 214 10.41 -12.71 -2.74
C SER A 214 10.23 -11.33 -3.36
N GLU A 215 9.02 -10.80 -3.28
CA GLU A 215 8.67 -9.47 -3.76
C GLU A 215 8.00 -8.67 -2.63
N PHE A 216 8.40 -7.41 -2.48
CA PHE A 216 7.84 -6.45 -1.53
C PHE A 216 7.26 -5.27 -2.32
N LEU A 217 5.94 -5.13 -2.28
CA LEU A 217 5.20 -4.09 -2.98
C LEU A 217 4.68 -3.07 -1.97
N ILE A 218 5.10 -1.82 -2.08
CA ILE A 218 4.77 -0.74 -1.14
C ILE A 218 3.96 0.32 -1.86
N PHE A 219 2.73 0.55 -1.42
CA PHE A 219 1.90 1.66 -1.87
C PHE A 219 2.10 2.87 -0.95
N ASP A 220 2.83 3.85 -1.46
CA ASP A 220 3.19 5.08 -0.77
C ASP A 220 2.23 6.22 -1.15
N LEU A 221 1.17 6.41 -0.36
CA LEU A 221 0.13 7.40 -0.67
C LEU A 221 0.58 8.85 -0.43
N ASN A 222 1.53 9.05 0.48
CA ASN A 222 1.99 10.37 0.88
C ASN A 222 3.36 10.75 0.31
N GLY A 223 4.13 9.80 -0.24
CA GLY A 223 5.47 10.00 -0.74
C GLY A 223 6.53 9.98 0.37
N GLU A 224 6.26 9.26 1.48
CA GLU A 224 7.16 9.21 2.65
C GLU A 224 8.38 8.31 2.44
N TYR A 225 8.27 7.32 1.51
CA TYR A 225 9.30 6.30 1.24
C TYR A 225 10.02 6.50 -0.08
N SER A 226 9.59 7.49 -0.86
CA SER A 226 10.09 7.78 -2.22
C SER A 226 10.85 9.10 -2.32
N SER A 227 11.25 9.69 -1.19
CA SER A 227 12.02 10.93 -1.17
C SER A 227 13.46 10.71 -1.63
N ASP A 228 13.92 11.57 -2.57
CA ASP A 228 15.29 11.52 -3.08
C ASP A 228 16.33 12.12 -2.13
N LYS A 229 15.90 12.76 -1.04
CA LYS A 229 16.80 13.47 -0.12
C LYS A 229 17.89 12.57 0.45
N PHE A 230 17.59 11.29 0.65
CA PHE A 230 18.47 10.38 1.35
C PHE A 230 18.74 9.05 0.61
N GLY A 231 18.02 8.72 -0.45
CA GLY A 231 18.25 7.54 -1.30
C GLY A 231 18.15 6.17 -0.66
N GLU A 232 18.24 6.07 0.67
CA GLU A 232 18.38 4.83 1.43
C GLU A 232 17.20 4.50 2.35
N ILE A 233 16.06 5.22 2.23
CA ILE A 233 14.87 4.88 3.00
C ILE A 233 14.47 3.45 2.67
N LEU A 234 14.29 2.61 3.70
CA LEU A 234 14.02 1.18 3.67
C LEU A 234 15.24 0.33 3.26
N CYS A 235 15.84 0.54 2.09
CA CYS A 235 17.01 -0.18 1.58
C CYS A 235 17.75 0.63 0.51
N SER A 236 18.94 0.14 0.09
CA SER A 236 19.70 0.73 -1.00
C SER A 236 18.92 0.74 -2.32
N SER A 237 19.23 1.72 -3.18
CA SER A 237 18.67 1.85 -4.54
C SER A 237 18.88 0.62 -5.42
N ASP A 238 19.91 -0.19 -5.17
CA ASP A 238 20.20 -1.41 -5.93
C ASP A 238 19.11 -2.48 -5.79
N TYR A 239 18.34 -2.44 -4.71
CA TYR A 239 17.31 -3.44 -4.39
C TYR A 239 15.89 -2.91 -4.51
N LYS A 240 15.72 -1.63 -4.84
CA LYS A 240 14.40 -1.02 -4.94
C LYS A 240 14.19 -0.27 -6.25
N GLN A 241 12.96 -0.31 -6.74
CA GLN A 241 12.48 0.51 -7.85
C GLN A 241 11.31 1.38 -7.39
N ILE A 242 11.34 2.66 -7.73
CA ILE A 242 10.29 3.61 -7.40
C ILE A 242 9.56 4.00 -8.68
N TYR A 243 8.26 3.70 -8.73
CA TYR A 243 7.38 4.11 -9.82
C TYR A 243 6.53 5.31 -9.36
N SER A 244 6.55 6.37 -10.16
CA SER A 244 5.73 7.56 -9.92
C SER A 244 4.93 7.89 -11.19
N PRO A 245 3.60 7.71 -11.20
CA PRO A 245 2.77 8.04 -12.35
C PRO A 245 2.95 9.49 -12.79
N LYS A 246 3.04 9.72 -14.10
CA LYS A 246 3.22 11.07 -14.68
C LYS A 246 2.09 12.01 -14.28
N ILE A 247 2.42 13.23 -13.85
CA ILE A 247 1.43 14.25 -13.52
C ILE A 247 0.77 14.75 -14.82
N PRO A 248 -0.57 14.86 -14.90
CA PRO A 248 -1.22 15.44 -16.08
C PRO A 248 -0.78 16.88 -16.24
N LYS A 249 -0.17 17.23 -17.40
CA LYS A 249 0.07 18.63 -17.76
C LYS A 249 -1.29 19.32 -17.83
N LYS A 250 -1.49 20.41 -17.07
CA LYS A 250 -2.65 21.28 -17.27
C LYS A 250 -2.54 21.84 -18.69
N ASP A 251 -3.54 21.59 -19.54
CA ASP A 251 -3.68 22.25 -20.82
C ASP A 251 -3.82 23.75 -20.56
N THR A 252 -2.71 24.47 -20.66
CA THR A 252 -2.68 25.93 -20.68
C THR A 252 -2.93 26.42 -22.11
N SER A 253 -4.02 25.96 -22.72
CA SER A 253 -4.54 26.58 -23.96
C SER A 253 -5.81 27.34 -23.57
N ASN A 254 -5.60 28.61 -23.21
CA ASN A 254 -6.45 29.78 -23.42
C ASN A 254 -6.26 30.81 -22.31
N HIS A 255 -5.24 31.66 -22.49
CA HIS A 255 -5.34 33.09 -22.17
C HIS A 255 -4.04 33.75 -22.60
N THR A 256 -4.02 34.19 -23.86
CA THR A 256 -3.11 35.24 -24.32
C THR A 256 -3.49 36.52 -23.62
N THR A 257 -2.75 36.89 -22.60
CA THR A 257 -2.69 38.29 -22.15
C THR A 257 -1.22 38.67 -22.07
N THR A 258 -0.84 39.44 -23.02
CA THR A 258 0.41 40.21 -23.11
C THR A 258 0.56 41.11 -21.90
N THR A 259 1.55 40.86 -21.04
CA THR A 259 2.10 41.91 -20.17
C THR A 259 3.57 41.58 -19.83
N ASN A 260 4.40 42.44 -20.28
CA ASN A 260 5.76 42.88 -19.95
C ASN A 260 6.66 41.99 -19.05
N LYS A 261 7.79 41.67 -19.69
CA LYS A 261 9.03 41.22 -19.06
C LYS A 261 9.54 42.20 -18.00
N THR A 262 9.69 41.70 -16.77
CA THR A 262 10.74 42.18 -15.87
C THR A 262 11.41 40.99 -15.22
N SER A 263 12.68 40.87 -15.45
CA SER A 263 13.62 39.87 -14.97
C SER A 263 13.65 39.79 -13.43
N ARG A 264 13.45 38.58 -12.88
CA ARG A 264 14.09 38.19 -11.62
C ARG A 264 14.44 36.71 -11.75
N THR A 265 15.71 36.44 -11.91
CA THR A 265 16.41 35.18 -11.77
C THR A 265 16.07 34.57 -10.39
N ALA A 266 15.28 33.55 -10.39
CA ALA A 266 15.21 32.61 -9.29
C ALA A 266 15.51 31.24 -9.88
N ASN A 267 16.73 30.77 -9.64
CA ASN A 267 17.16 29.41 -9.85
C ASN A 267 16.21 28.48 -9.09
N LYS A 268 15.23 27.93 -9.79
CA LYS A 268 14.49 26.74 -9.39
C LYS A 268 14.94 25.63 -10.33
N GLN A 269 15.95 24.90 -9.93
CA GLN A 269 16.17 23.53 -10.38
C GLN A 269 14.98 22.70 -9.85
N THR A 270 13.85 22.78 -10.52
CA THR A 270 12.85 21.70 -10.50
C THR A 270 13.38 20.69 -11.51
N THR A 271 14.11 19.70 -11.04
CA THR A 271 14.28 18.44 -11.74
C THR A 271 12.87 17.95 -12.08
N GLU A 272 12.50 18.05 -13.37
CA GLU A 272 11.33 17.35 -13.91
C GLU A 272 11.61 15.86 -13.73
N HIS A 273 11.09 15.26 -12.67
CA HIS A 273 11.03 13.81 -12.55
C HIS A 273 10.13 13.33 -13.69
N ALA A 274 10.74 12.81 -14.73
CA ALA A 274 10.05 12.02 -15.74
C ALA A 274 9.46 10.81 -15.01
N GLY A 275 8.17 10.86 -14.64
CA GLY A 275 7.52 9.82 -13.90
C GLY A 275 7.62 8.48 -14.64
N GLU A 276 8.04 7.44 -13.96
CA GLU A 276 8.10 6.09 -14.50
C GLU A 276 6.73 5.42 -14.44
N GLN A 277 6.36 4.74 -15.53
CA GLN A 277 5.11 4.00 -15.62
C GLN A 277 5.25 2.67 -14.87
N ILE A 278 4.17 2.25 -14.22
CA ILE A 278 4.09 1.00 -13.48
C ILE A 278 3.96 -0.16 -14.48
N PRO A 279 4.85 -1.18 -14.46
CA PRO A 279 4.73 -2.31 -15.35
C PRO A 279 3.56 -3.23 -14.95
N LEU A 280 2.75 -3.59 -15.94
CA LEU A 280 1.70 -4.59 -15.82
C LEU A 280 1.77 -5.59 -16.98
N PRO A 281 1.40 -6.86 -16.77
CA PRO A 281 1.30 -7.82 -17.85
C PRO A 281 0.29 -7.37 -18.91
N GLU A 282 0.68 -7.41 -20.19
CA GLU A 282 -0.23 -7.06 -21.29
C GLU A 282 -1.47 -7.95 -21.32
N GLU A 283 -1.33 -9.21 -20.95
CA GLU A 283 -2.42 -10.20 -20.93
C GLU A 283 -3.63 -9.76 -20.11
N ILE A 284 -3.44 -8.92 -19.07
CA ILE A 284 -4.52 -8.43 -18.22
C ILE A 284 -5.54 -7.59 -19.00
N LEU A 285 -5.11 -6.95 -20.10
CA LEU A 285 -5.98 -6.13 -20.94
C LEU A 285 -7.02 -6.97 -21.71
N PHE A 286 -6.77 -8.26 -21.89
CA PHE A 286 -7.69 -9.19 -22.56
C PHE A 286 -8.65 -9.88 -21.59
N GLU A 287 -8.54 -9.60 -20.29
CA GLU A 287 -9.42 -10.12 -19.26
C GLU A 287 -10.67 -9.24 -19.09
N PRO A 288 -11.89 -9.78 -19.23
CA PRO A 288 -13.11 -9.01 -19.00
C PRO A 288 -13.18 -8.38 -17.61
N ASP A 289 -12.74 -9.10 -16.60
CA ASP A 289 -12.75 -8.67 -15.21
C ASP A 289 -11.89 -7.44 -14.95
N PHE A 290 -10.78 -7.27 -15.66
CA PHE A 290 -9.98 -6.04 -15.60
C PHE A 290 -10.82 -4.83 -15.99
N TRP A 291 -11.54 -4.93 -17.12
CA TRP A 291 -12.38 -3.86 -17.63
C TRP A 291 -13.65 -3.67 -16.82
N PHE A 292 -14.21 -4.72 -16.20
CA PHE A 292 -15.32 -4.57 -15.24
C PHE A 292 -14.92 -3.64 -14.10
N THR A 293 -13.70 -3.81 -13.62
CA THR A 293 -13.12 -3.01 -12.53
C THR A 293 -12.79 -1.59 -13.00
N VAL A 294 -12.06 -1.45 -14.11
CA VAL A 294 -11.62 -0.15 -14.65
C VAL A 294 -12.79 0.72 -15.06
N LEU A 295 -13.82 0.14 -15.68
CA LEU A 295 -14.97 0.87 -16.23
C LEU A 295 -16.19 0.92 -15.29
N GLU A 296 -16.08 0.35 -14.07
CA GLU A 296 -17.19 0.26 -13.13
C GLU A 296 -18.46 -0.30 -13.79
N ALA A 297 -18.30 -1.42 -14.52
CA ALA A 297 -19.34 -1.92 -15.41
C ALA A 297 -20.53 -2.51 -14.64
N THR A 298 -21.74 -2.10 -15.01
CA THR A 298 -22.98 -2.64 -14.44
C THR A 298 -23.21 -4.08 -14.91
N GLU A 299 -23.70 -4.94 -14.00
CA GLU A 299 -23.82 -6.38 -14.22
C GLU A 299 -24.74 -6.75 -15.38
N LYS A 300 -25.91 -6.13 -15.48
CA LYS A 300 -26.97 -6.56 -16.39
C LYS A 300 -26.73 -6.19 -17.86
N THR A 301 -26.03 -5.08 -18.12
CA THR A 301 -25.92 -4.53 -19.49
C THR A 301 -24.48 -4.35 -19.94
N GLN A 302 -23.62 -3.81 -19.08
CA GLN A 302 -22.28 -3.39 -19.45
C GLN A 302 -21.26 -4.54 -19.37
N ARG A 303 -21.33 -5.44 -18.36
CA ARG A 303 -20.45 -6.62 -18.31
C ARG A 303 -20.65 -7.55 -19.51
N PRO A 304 -21.89 -7.95 -19.93
CA PRO A 304 -22.08 -8.76 -21.14
C PRO A 304 -21.58 -8.08 -22.42
N PHE A 305 -21.64 -6.75 -22.49
CA PHE A 305 -21.09 -6.00 -23.61
C PHE A 305 -19.54 -6.12 -23.65
N ILE A 306 -18.86 -5.94 -22.52
CA ILE A 306 -17.38 -6.07 -22.40
C ILE A 306 -16.96 -7.49 -22.79
N GLU A 307 -17.62 -8.52 -22.27
CA GLU A 307 -17.34 -9.91 -22.61
C GLU A 307 -17.45 -10.19 -24.10
N ARG A 308 -18.51 -9.67 -24.76
CA ARG A 308 -18.66 -9.82 -26.22
C ARG A 308 -17.54 -9.10 -26.96
N SER A 309 -17.17 -7.89 -26.52
CA SER A 309 -16.14 -7.09 -27.16
C SER A 309 -14.77 -7.77 -27.12
N LEU A 310 -14.48 -8.54 -26.05
CA LEU A 310 -13.18 -9.22 -25.84
C LEU A 310 -13.17 -10.67 -26.30
N ARG A 311 -14.31 -11.29 -26.64
CA ARG A 311 -14.43 -12.73 -26.96
C ARG A 311 -13.54 -13.20 -28.10
N GLN A 312 -13.18 -12.34 -29.04
CA GLN A 312 -12.36 -12.67 -30.20
C GLN A 312 -10.84 -12.61 -29.92
N PHE A 313 -10.45 -12.04 -28.77
CA PHE A 313 -9.07 -12.07 -28.34
C PHE A 313 -8.80 -13.37 -27.57
N SER A 314 -8.43 -14.40 -28.30
CA SER A 314 -7.80 -15.59 -27.71
C SER A 314 -6.36 -15.22 -27.34
N SER A 315 -5.84 -15.82 -26.30
CA SER A 315 -4.56 -15.59 -25.62
C SER A 315 -3.27 -15.76 -26.46
N SER A 316 -3.35 -15.68 -27.78
CA SER A 316 -2.16 -15.66 -28.63
C SER A 316 -1.57 -14.26 -28.65
N LYS A 317 -0.26 -14.15 -28.37
CA LYS A 317 0.56 -12.94 -28.51
C LYS A 317 0.14 -12.19 -29.79
N ILE A 318 -0.48 -11.00 -29.60
CA ILE A 318 -0.81 -10.16 -30.72
C ILE A 318 0.50 -9.49 -31.14
N THR A 319 1.11 -9.99 -32.21
CA THR A 319 2.24 -9.29 -32.81
C THR A 319 1.79 -7.94 -33.32
N ASP A 320 2.62 -6.90 -33.19
CA ASP A 320 2.33 -5.49 -33.54
C ASP A 320 1.65 -5.32 -34.92
N SER A 321 2.02 -6.16 -35.89
CA SER A 321 1.41 -6.16 -37.23
C SER A 321 0.01 -6.77 -37.25
N ALA A 322 -0.27 -7.81 -36.45
CA ALA A 322 -1.57 -8.45 -36.42
C ALA A 322 -2.64 -7.58 -35.73
N ALA A 323 -2.25 -6.80 -34.70
CA ALA A 323 -3.13 -5.89 -34.01
C ALA A 323 -3.70 -4.81 -34.94
N SER A 324 -2.83 -4.26 -35.76
CA SER A 324 -3.20 -3.18 -36.69
C SER A 324 -4.11 -3.69 -37.83
N TRP A 325 -3.84 -4.89 -38.36
CA TRP A 325 -4.71 -5.54 -39.35
C TRP A 325 -6.10 -5.87 -38.80
N LEU A 326 -6.17 -6.38 -37.56
CA LEU A 326 -7.45 -6.66 -36.89
C LEU A 326 -8.32 -5.41 -36.71
N ALA A 327 -7.71 -4.26 -36.39
CA ALA A 327 -8.43 -3.01 -36.29
C ALA A 327 -9.00 -2.56 -37.64
N LEU A 328 -8.23 -2.66 -38.73
CA LEU A 328 -8.67 -2.36 -40.09
C LEU A 328 -9.82 -3.27 -40.57
N GLU A 329 -9.66 -4.56 -40.38
CA GLU A 329 -10.72 -5.55 -40.75
C GLU A 329 -12.03 -5.27 -40.00
N ASN A 330 -11.96 -4.93 -38.73
CA ASN A 330 -13.14 -4.57 -37.94
C ASN A 330 -13.81 -3.29 -38.44
N ILE A 331 -13.06 -2.28 -38.88
CA ILE A 331 -13.61 -1.04 -39.47
C ILE A 331 -14.30 -1.36 -40.77
N THR A 332 -13.68 -2.13 -41.66
CA THR A 332 -14.26 -2.53 -42.96
C THR A 332 -15.54 -3.34 -42.75
N ASN A 333 -15.52 -4.34 -41.88
CA ASN A 333 -16.67 -5.18 -41.61
C ASN A 333 -17.83 -4.38 -41.01
N LEU A 334 -17.59 -3.43 -40.11
CA LEU A 334 -18.64 -2.60 -39.55
C LEU A 334 -19.22 -1.64 -40.59
N LEU A 335 -18.40 -1.01 -41.43
CA LEU A 335 -18.87 -0.16 -42.52
C LEU A 335 -19.71 -0.93 -43.50
N SER A 336 -19.29 -2.12 -43.96
CA SER A 336 -20.08 -3.01 -44.78
C SER A 336 -21.41 -3.35 -44.12
N GLN A 337 -21.41 -3.75 -42.88
CA GLN A 337 -22.59 -4.11 -42.10
C GLN A 337 -23.60 -2.95 -41.93
N LEU A 338 -23.12 -1.72 -41.73
CA LEU A 338 -23.94 -0.53 -41.58
C LEU A 338 -24.53 -0.08 -42.93
N LEU A 339 -23.75 -0.17 -43.99
CA LEU A 339 -24.16 0.23 -45.35
C LEU A 339 -24.98 -0.84 -46.06
N GLU A 340 -24.77 -2.12 -45.74
CA GLU A 340 -25.45 -3.29 -46.29
C GLU A 340 -26.64 -3.76 -45.42
N SER A 341 -27.13 -2.93 -44.52
CA SER A 341 -28.29 -3.24 -43.67
C SER A 341 -29.55 -3.47 -44.50
N ALA A 342 -30.31 -4.49 -44.15
CA ALA A 342 -31.57 -4.84 -44.84
C ALA A 342 -32.66 -3.75 -44.74
N ASN A 343 -32.55 -2.85 -43.78
CA ASN A 343 -33.45 -1.70 -43.56
C ASN A 343 -32.65 -0.46 -43.19
N PRO A 344 -31.92 0.14 -44.12
CA PRO A 344 -31.08 1.31 -43.85
C PRO A 344 -31.96 2.53 -43.49
N ARG A 345 -31.51 3.36 -42.57
CA ARG A 345 -32.17 4.59 -42.13
C ARG A 345 -31.24 5.78 -42.39
N GLU A 346 -31.83 6.95 -42.67
CA GLU A 346 -31.06 8.18 -42.81
C GLU A 346 -30.20 8.48 -41.56
N THR A 347 -30.67 8.08 -40.37
CA THR A 347 -29.96 8.23 -39.11
C THR A 347 -28.65 7.42 -39.05
N ASP A 348 -28.54 6.35 -39.85
CA ASP A 348 -27.36 5.48 -39.89
C ASP A 348 -26.14 6.20 -40.50
N ILE A 349 -26.36 7.20 -41.38
CA ILE A 349 -25.30 8.09 -41.86
C ILE A 349 -24.61 8.80 -40.69
N THR A 350 -25.40 9.34 -39.79
CA THR A 350 -24.83 10.03 -38.58
C THR A 350 -24.08 9.06 -37.71
N LEU A 351 -24.54 7.81 -37.59
CA LEU A 351 -23.90 6.76 -36.84
C LEU A 351 -22.54 6.39 -37.46
N ILE A 352 -22.46 6.23 -38.77
CA ILE A 352 -21.24 5.95 -39.53
C ILE A 352 -20.21 7.03 -39.30
N PHE A 353 -20.57 8.31 -39.45
CA PHE A 353 -19.61 9.39 -39.28
C PHE A 353 -19.18 9.59 -37.83
N SER A 354 -20.06 9.31 -36.88
CA SER A 354 -19.70 9.30 -35.46
C SER A 354 -18.68 8.20 -35.15
N TYR A 355 -18.83 7.00 -35.70
CA TYR A 355 -17.89 5.91 -35.58
C TYR A 355 -16.52 6.27 -36.19
N LEU A 356 -16.51 6.73 -37.45
CA LEU A 356 -15.28 7.10 -38.12
C LEU A 356 -14.52 8.23 -37.38
N HIS A 357 -15.24 9.21 -36.84
CA HIS A 357 -14.67 10.27 -36.04
C HIS A 357 -14.07 9.76 -34.74
N ASP A 358 -14.71 8.81 -34.05
CA ASP A 358 -14.18 8.23 -32.82
C ASP A 358 -12.95 7.34 -33.09
N ILE A 359 -12.95 6.59 -34.20
CA ILE A 359 -11.76 5.84 -34.65
C ILE A 359 -10.60 6.79 -35.02
N HIS A 360 -10.88 7.89 -35.73
CA HIS A 360 -9.85 8.88 -36.07
C HIS A 360 -9.15 9.43 -34.82
N LYS A 361 -9.87 9.65 -33.72
CA LYS A 361 -9.27 10.07 -32.44
C LYS A 361 -8.30 9.04 -31.87
N ILE A 362 -8.49 7.75 -32.17
CA ILE A 362 -7.64 6.65 -31.70
C ILE A 362 -6.39 6.54 -32.56
N VAL A 363 -6.57 6.56 -33.88
CA VAL A 363 -5.50 6.40 -34.86
C VAL A 363 -4.53 7.60 -34.87
N GLY A 364 -5.03 8.82 -34.52
CA GLY A 364 -4.23 10.03 -34.37
C GLY A 364 -3.96 10.78 -35.67
N LYS A 365 -3.17 11.86 -35.57
CA LYS A 365 -2.93 12.81 -36.68
C LYS A 365 -1.97 12.32 -37.77
N ASP A 366 -1.34 11.17 -37.55
CA ASP A 366 -0.35 10.64 -38.52
C ASP A 366 -1.00 10.06 -39.79
N PHE A 367 -2.32 10.18 -39.91
CA PHE A 367 -3.14 9.67 -41.02
C PHE A 367 -3.92 10.79 -41.69
N ASP A 368 -3.22 11.76 -42.31
CA ASP A 368 -3.85 12.83 -43.11
C ASP A 368 -4.74 12.27 -44.24
N GLN A 369 -4.43 11.09 -44.75
CA GLN A 369 -5.25 10.39 -45.76
C GLN A 369 -6.57 9.88 -45.22
N PHE A 370 -6.64 9.48 -43.93
CA PHE A 370 -7.87 9.04 -43.31
C PHE A 370 -8.88 10.20 -43.20
N ASP A 371 -8.45 11.38 -42.83
CA ASP A 371 -9.30 12.58 -42.81
C ASP A 371 -9.80 12.92 -44.20
N SER A 372 -8.94 12.88 -45.22
CA SER A 372 -9.33 13.13 -46.58
C SER A 372 -10.36 12.13 -47.08
N ALA A 373 -10.18 10.84 -46.77
CA ALA A 373 -11.09 9.78 -47.14
C ALA A 373 -12.47 9.92 -46.41
N ILE A 374 -12.47 10.29 -45.11
CA ILE A 374 -13.71 10.58 -44.39
C ILE A 374 -14.47 11.76 -45.00
N GLN A 375 -13.79 12.83 -45.38
CA GLN A 375 -14.40 13.98 -46.03
C GLN A 375 -14.99 13.62 -47.40
N GLU A 376 -14.24 12.86 -48.19
CA GLU A 376 -14.76 12.35 -49.48
C GLU A 376 -15.98 11.46 -49.31
N LEU A 377 -15.97 10.53 -48.32
CA LEU A 377 -17.14 9.70 -48.01
C LEU A 377 -18.32 10.56 -47.58
N LYS A 378 -18.11 11.61 -46.79
CA LYS A 378 -19.14 12.52 -46.33
C LYS A 378 -19.78 13.33 -47.47
N GLU A 379 -18.99 13.67 -48.45
CA GLU A 379 -19.47 14.39 -49.64
C GLU A 379 -20.26 13.49 -50.61
N LYS A 380 -19.89 12.23 -50.71
CA LYS A 380 -20.40 11.31 -51.72
C LYS A 380 -21.50 10.36 -51.23
N LEU A 381 -21.51 9.95 -49.96
CA LEU A 381 -22.53 9.06 -49.40
C LEU A 381 -23.85 9.80 -49.16
N ARG A 382 -24.97 9.29 -49.69
CA ARG A 382 -26.31 9.83 -49.55
C ARG A 382 -27.29 8.72 -49.26
N TYR A 383 -28.45 9.10 -48.71
CA TYR A 383 -29.59 8.24 -48.50
C TYR A 383 -30.77 8.65 -49.39
N ASN A 384 -31.41 7.70 -50.05
CA ASN A 384 -32.60 7.92 -50.85
C ASN A 384 -33.82 7.49 -50.04
N SER A 385 -34.61 8.47 -49.59
CA SER A 385 -35.84 8.22 -48.80
C SER A 385 -36.95 7.52 -49.56
N THR A 386 -36.90 7.55 -50.91
CA THR A 386 -37.92 6.93 -51.77
C THR A 386 -37.65 5.44 -51.97
N SER A 387 -36.40 5.03 -52.20
CA SER A 387 -36.01 3.62 -52.35
C SER A 387 -35.59 2.97 -51.02
N GLY A 388 -35.34 3.76 -49.98
CA GLY A 388 -34.86 3.26 -48.70
C GLY A 388 -33.42 2.73 -48.72
N GLU A 389 -32.59 3.24 -49.63
CA GLU A 389 -31.25 2.72 -49.87
C GLU A 389 -30.15 3.80 -49.78
N PHE A 390 -28.94 3.39 -49.41
CA PHE A 390 -27.74 4.24 -49.56
C PHE A 390 -27.28 4.25 -51.01
N TYR A 391 -26.67 5.35 -51.41
CA TYR A 391 -26.03 5.45 -52.72
C TYR A 391 -24.83 6.43 -52.68
N PHE A 392 -23.84 6.17 -53.53
CA PHE A 392 -22.70 7.07 -53.74
C PHE A 392 -22.96 7.97 -54.96
N THR A 393 -22.57 9.26 -54.83
CA THR A 393 -22.67 10.26 -55.91
C THR A 393 -21.29 10.55 -56.52
N GLY A 394 -21.22 10.67 -57.85
CA GLY A 394 -20.05 11.13 -58.60
C GLY A 394 -18.97 10.04 -58.84
N ARG A 395 -17.81 10.46 -59.37
CA ARG A 395 -16.68 9.59 -59.55
C ARG A 395 -16.05 9.31 -58.19
N THR A 396 -16.18 8.08 -57.71
CA THR A 396 -15.68 7.65 -56.42
C THR A 396 -14.47 6.75 -56.62
N PHE A 397 -13.39 7.04 -55.88
CA PHE A 397 -12.32 6.12 -55.56
C PHE A 397 -11.76 5.31 -56.75
N GLY A 398 -11.53 5.92 -57.93
CA GLY A 398 -10.87 5.24 -59.06
C GLY A 398 -11.70 4.22 -59.86
N ILE A 399 -12.87 3.79 -59.40
CA ILE A 399 -13.73 2.78 -60.07
C ILE A 399 -14.28 3.24 -61.40
N SER A 400 -14.12 4.52 -61.72
CA SER A 400 -14.70 5.15 -62.94
C SER A 400 -14.23 4.58 -64.30
N ASN A 401 -13.09 3.85 -64.31
CA ASN A 401 -12.48 3.38 -65.56
C ASN A 401 -12.95 1.96 -65.96
N THR A 402 -13.51 1.19 -65.02
CA THR A 402 -13.94 -0.20 -65.26
C THR A 402 -15.47 -0.36 -65.41
N LEU A 403 -16.20 0.58 -64.87
CA LEU A 403 -17.68 0.61 -64.98
C LEU A 403 -18.07 1.51 -66.14
N GLY A 404 -18.46 1.00 -67.25
CA GLY A 404 -18.89 1.73 -68.44
C GLY A 404 -19.89 2.85 -68.16
N LYS A 405 -20.07 3.79 -69.09
CA LYS A 405 -20.85 5.07 -69.09
C LYS A 405 -22.23 5.04 -68.37
N LYS A 406 -22.72 3.88 -67.94
CA LYS A 406 -24.03 3.70 -67.34
C LYS A 406 -24.14 4.17 -65.89
N TYR A 407 -23.00 4.33 -65.19
CA TYR A 407 -22.97 4.65 -63.73
C TYR A 407 -22.28 5.98 -63.42
N GLU A 408 -22.30 6.92 -64.29
CA GLU A 408 -21.59 8.19 -64.11
C GLU A 408 -22.04 9.04 -62.89
N HIS A 409 -23.20 8.72 -62.24
CA HIS A 409 -23.76 9.64 -61.24
C HIS A 409 -24.24 9.00 -59.92
N ARG A 410 -24.58 7.69 -59.83
CA ARG A 410 -25.10 7.06 -58.61
C ARG A 410 -24.85 5.55 -58.60
N ILE A 411 -24.26 5.02 -57.52
CA ILE A 411 -24.07 3.59 -57.24
C ILE A 411 -24.93 3.28 -56.03
N PHE A 412 -26.01 2.53 -56.20
CA PHE A 412 -26.93 2.14 -55.12
C PHE A 412 -26.45 0.89 -54.43
N TYR A 413 -26.92 0.66 -53.19
CA TYR A 413 -26.65 -0.54 -52.43
C TYR A 413 -26.98 -1.83 -53.17
N SER A 414 -28.06 -1.85 -53.93
CA SER A 414 -28.47 -2.96 -54.78
C SER A 414 -27.52 -3.26 -55.95
N ASP A 415 -26.58 -2.38 -56.28
CA ASP A 415 -25.61 -2.58 -57.34
C ASP A 415 -24.46 -3.49 -56.86
N SER A 416 -24.06 -4.45 -57.69
CA SER A 416 -22.94 -5.38 -57.42
C SER A 416 -21.59 -4.72 -57.15
N ASN A 417 -21.47 -3.42 -57.42
CA ASN A 417 -20.24 -2.63 -57.27
C ASN A 417 -20.23 -1.82 -55.97
N PHE A 418 -21.27 -1.88 -55.15
CA PHE A 418 -21.34 -1.09 -53.91
C PHE A 418 -20.26 -1.57 -52.91
N SER A 419 -20.09 -2.87 -52.73
CA SER A 419 -19.06 -3.45 -51.89
C SER A 419 -17.65 -3.05 -52.34
N ALA A 420 -17.42 -2.99 -53.66
CA ALA A 420 -16.12 -2.56 -54.21
C ALA A 420 -15.79 -1.11 -53.86
N VAL A 421 -16.80 -0.22 -53.76
CA VAL A 421 -16.60 1.17 -53.31
C VAL A 421 -16.17 1.22 -51.83
N ILE A 422 -16.72 0.35 -50.99
CA ILE A 422 -16.34 0.30 -49.55
C ILE A 422 -14.90 -0.24 -49.42
N GLU A 423 -14.58 -1.30 -50.17
CA GLU A 423 -13.20 -1.86 -50.16
C GLU A 423 -12.20 -0.81 -50.64
N GLU A 424 -12.50 -0.06 -51.69
CA GLU A 424 -11.62 1.00 -52.21
C GLU A 424 -11.50 2.17 -51.24
N PHE A 425 -12.57 2.58 -50.57
CA PHE A 425 -12.52 3.57 -49.48
C PHE A 425 -11.57 3.10 -48.38
N THR A 426 -11.71 1.86 -47.94
CA THR A 426 -10.89 1.31 -46.90
C THR A 426 -9.41 1.20 -47.33
N GLN A 427 -9.13 0.78 -48.54
CA GLN A 427 -7.81 0.74 -49.13
C GLN A 427 -7.18 2.15 -49.22
N GLN A 428 -7.94 3.15 -49.60
CA GLN A 428 -7.46 4.53 -49.72
C GLN A 428 -7.26 5.18 -48.37
N ALA A 429 -8.17 4.98 -47.42
CA ALA A 429 -8.08 5.48 -46.06
C ALA A 429 -6.84 4.91 -45.32
N PHE A 430 -6.45 3.68 -45.68
CA PHE A 430 -5.41 2.94 -45.02
C PHE A 430 -4.29 2.45 -45.95
N SER A 431 -4.10 3.12 -47.10
CA SER A 431 -3.30 2.68 -48.26
C SER A 431 -1.77 2.67 -48.01
N HIS A 432 -1.26 2.93 -46.81
CA HIS A 432 0.16 2.81 -46.56
C HIS A 432 0.58 1.44 -46.04
N ARG A 433 1.70 0.94 -46.55
CA ARG A 433 2.31 -0.37 -46.33
C ARG A 433 2.66 -0.73 -44.88
N THR A 434 2.43 0.18 -43.95
CA THR A 434 2.56 -0.04 -42.52
C THR A 434 1.27 0.37 -41.84
N ALA A 435 0.50 -0.63 -41.40
CA ALA A 435 -0.61 -0.37 -40.50
C ALA A 435 -0.12 0.40 -39.24
N PRO A 436 -0.88 1.39 -38.74
CA PRO A 436 -0.44 2.15 -37.58
C PRO A 436 -0.22 1.22 -36.41
N TYR A 437 0.91 1.40 -35.74
CA TYR A 437 1.10 0.75 -34.44
C TYR A 437 0.05 1.31 -33.48
N LEU A 438 -0.90 0.48 -33.11
CA LEU A 438 -1.83 0.80 -32.03
C LEU A 438 -1.28 0.19 -30.75
N ASP A 439 -1.04 1.04 -29.74
CA ASP A 439 -0.73 0.51 -28.42
C ASP A 439 -1.87 -0.39 -27.94
N PRO A 440 -1.61 -1.36 -27.04
CA PRO A 440 -2.61 -2.35 -26.62
C PRO A 440 -3.91 -1.73 -26.09
N ILE A 441 -3.85 -0.58 -25.42
CA ILE A 441 -5.03 0.12 -24.89
C ILE A 441 -5.89 0.67 -26.05
N ASN A 442 -5.25 1.30 -27.05
CA ASN A 442 -5.94 1.83 -28.21
C ASN A 442 -6.56 0.72 -29.07
N LEU A 443 -5.90 -0.44 -29.14
CA LEU A 443 -6.47 -1.62 -29.78
C LEU A 443 -7.76 -2.07 -29.10
N ILE A 444 -7.76 -2.26 -27.78
CA ILE A 444 -8.94 -2.64 -27.00
C ILE A 444 -10.04 -1.58 -27.14
N LYS A 445 -9.66 -0.31 -27.07
CA LYS A 445 -10.59 0.80 -27.24
C LYS A 445 -11.27 0.79 -28.62
N SER A 446 -10.53 0.49 -29.70
CA SER A 446 -11.09 0.36 -31.04
C SER A 446 -12.12 -0.77 -31.11
N LYS A 447 -11.85 -1.91 -30.46
CA LYS A 447 -12.78 -3.03 -30.36
C LYS A 447 -14.06 -2.69 -29.60
N PHE A 448 -13.94 -2.02 -28.46
CA PHE A 448 -15.11 -1.59 -27.70
C PHE A 448 -15.99 -0.61 -28.52
N LEU A 449 -15.37 0.31 -29.24
CA LEU A 449 -16.10 1.22 -30.12
C LEU A 449 -16.77 0.46 -31.27
N THR A 450 -16.06 -0.44 -31.94
CA THR A 450 -16.66 -1.26 -33.01
C THR A 450 -17.86 -2.06 -32.51
N GLN A 451 -17.71 -2.75 -31.37
CA GLN A 451 -18.83 -3.51 -30.78
C GLN A 451 -19.99 -2.59 -30.36
N PHE A 452 -19.68 -1.41 -29.81
CA PHE A 452 -20.72 -0.43 -29.44
C PHE A 452 -21.55 -0.01 -30.64
N TYR A 453 -20.90 0.36 -31.75
CA TYR A 453 -21.60 0.78 -32.95
C TYR A 453 -22.33 -0.38 -33.64
N THR A 454 -21.79 -1.59 -33.61
CA THR A 454 -22.45 -2.80 -34.08
C THR A 454 -23.71 -3.11 -33.27
N ASP A 455 -23.64 -3.07 -31.95
CA ASP A 455 -24.79 -3.34 -31.06
C ASP A 455 -25.89 -2.29 -31.23
N VAL A 456 -25.52 -1.02 -31.47
CA VAL A 456 -26.44 0.08 -31.69
C VAL A 456 -27.10 -0.05 -33.07
N ALA A 457 -26.33 -0.34 -34.11
CA ALA A 457 -26.82 -0.48 -35.48
C ALA A 457 -27.79 -1.66 -35.64
N SER A 458 -27.46 -2.78 -35.01
CA SER A 458 -28.33 -3.97 -34.99
C SER A 458 -29.58 -3.84 -34.10
N GLY A 459 -29.65 -2.75 -33.29
CA GLY A 459 -30.73 -2.59 -32.30
C GLY A 459 -30.61 -3.52 -31.09
N PHE A 460 -29.49 -4.21 -30.95
CA PHE A 460 -29.24 -5.16 -29.85
C PHE A 460 -29.13 -4.46 -28.51
N SER A 461 -28.58 -3.24 -28.48
CA SER A 461 -28.38 -2.47 -27.25
C SER A 461 -28.86 -1.04 -27.39
N ASN A 462 -29.41 -0.49 -26.29
CA ASN A 462 -29.81 0.92 -26.28
C ASN A 462 -28.57 1.81 -26.00
N VAL A 463 -28.39 2.84 -26.80
CA VAL A 463 -27.32 3.84 -26.67
C VAL A 463 -27.24 4.41 -25.26
N SER A 464 -28.38 4.67 -24.61
CA SER A 464 -28.43 5.25 -23.26
C SER A 464 -27.72 4.39 -22.18
N HIS A 465 -27.70 3.07 -22.36
CA HIS A 465 -27.07 2.13 -21.41
C HIS A 465 -25.54 2.01 -21.59
N LEU A 466 -25.08 2.13 -22.85
CA LEU A 466 -23.64 1.94 -23.15
C LEU A 466 -22.86 3.26 -23.26
N ARG A 467 -23.51 4.38 -23.60
CA ARG A 467 -22.83 5.69 -23.70
C ARG A 467 -22.04 6.10 -22.46
N PRO A 468 -22.53 5.90 -21.22
CA PRO A 468 -21.77 6.18 -20.01
C PRO A 468 -20.52 5.30 -19.90
N LEU A 469 -20.57 4.05 -20.34
CA LEU A 469 -19.43 3.14 -20.37
C LEU A 469 -18.35 3.64 -21.34
N ILE A 470 -18.75 4.02 -22.57
CA ILE A 470 -17.83 4.56 -23.58
C ILE A 470 -17.19 5.89 -23.11
N ALA A 471 -17.94 6.74 -22.42
CA ALA A 471 -17.39 7.95 -21.82
C ALA A 471 -16.32 7.64 -20.77
N ARG A 472 -16.57 6.67 -19.88
CA ARG A 472 -15.58 6.20 -18.90
C ARG A 472 -14.36 5.57 -19.58
N LEU A 473 -14.57 4.75 -20.62
CA LEU A 473 -13.48 4.18 -21.40
C LEU A 473 -12.54 5.26 -21.95
N ASN A 474 -13.09 6.33 -22.54
CA ASN A 474 -12.30 7.45 -23.05
C ASN A 474 -11.50 8.19 -21.97
N HIS A 475 -12.02 8.31 -20.76
CA HIS A 475 -11.34 8.93 -19.65
C HIS A 475 -10.28 7.99 -19.05
N ARG A 476 -10.67 6.75 -18.75
CA ARG A 476 -9.80 5.77 -18.09
C ARG A 476 -8.65 5.29 -18.98
N SER A 477 -8.86 5.16 -20.30
CA SER A 477 -7.76 4.79 -21.21
C SER A 477 -6.60 5.79 -21.16
N LYS A 478 -6.87 7.10 -21.07
CA LYS A 478 -5.81 8.12 -20.90
C LYS A 478 -5.05 7.95 -19.59
N MET A 479 -5.75 7.61 -18.52
CA MET A 479 -5.13 7.34 -17.23
C MET A 479 -4.27 6.06 -17.29
N LEU A 480 -4.78 4.98 -17.89
CA LEU A 480 -4.04 3.74 -18.05
C LEU A 480 -2.75 3.94 -18.83
N THR A 481 -2.80 4.61 -20.00
CA THR A 481 -1.61 4.93 -20.82
C THR A 481 -0.61 5.81 -20.07
N ARG A 482 -1.06 6.68 -19.17
CA ARG A 482 -0.19 7.55 -18.40
C ARG A 482 0.48 6.83 -17.24
N CYS A 483 -0.27 5.97 -16.53
CA CYS A 483 0.17 5.35 -15.29
C CYS A 483 0.88 4.02 -15.47
N PHE A 484 0.54 3.27 -16.52
CA PHE A 484 0.99 1.90 -16.72
C PHE A 484 1.75 1.72 -18.03
N HIS A 485 2.75 0.83 -17.97
CA HIS A 485 3.43 0.27 -19.11
C HIS A 485 3.06 -1.22 -19.21
N PHE A 486 2.36 -1.58 -20.28
CA PHE A 486 1.94 -2.96 -20.50
C PHE A 486 3.04 -3.69 -21.28
N ILE A 487 3.57 -4.77 -20.69
CA ILE A 487 4.73 -5.52 -21.19
C ILE A 487 4.47 -7.03 -21.07
N ASP A 488 5.19 -7.81 -21.84
CA ASP A 488 5.20 -9.26 -21.70
C ASP A 488 5.69 -9.67 -20.31
N ILE A 489 5.11 -10.73 -19.74
CA ILE A 489 5.49 -11.29 -18.42
C ILE A 489 6.97 -11.66 -18.39
N GLU A 490 7.53 -12.16 -19.51
CA GLU A 490 8.92 -12.59 -19.62
C GLU A 490 9.90 -11.39 -19.45
N ASP A 491 9.48 -10.18 -19.78
CA ASP A 491 10.29 -8.95 -19.69
C ASP A 491 10.13 -8.22 -18.34
N MET A 492 9.26 -8.71 -17.46
CA MET A 492 9.02 -8.12 -16.14
C MET A 492 10.14 -8.45 -15.15
N ALA A 493 11.34 -7.93 -15.35
CA ALA A 493 12.38 -7.93 -14.31
C ALA A 493 12.06 -6.86 -13.27
N SER A 494 11.74 -7.28 -12.05
CA SER A 494 11.49 -6.35 -10.93
C SER A 494 12.53 -6.57 -9.83
N PRO A 495 13.11 -5.52 -9.27
CA PRO A 495 13.92 -5.65 -8.06
C PRO A 495 13.04 -6.16 -6.92
N PRO A 496 13.63 -6.72 -5.85
CA PRO A 496 12.87 -7.30 -4.74
C PRO A 496 11.89 -6.33 -4.07
N VAL A 497 12.19 -5.02 -4.09
CA VAL A 497 11.35 -3.99 -3.48
C VAL A 497 10.83 -3.04 -4.55
N THR A 498 9.51 -2.96 -4.65
CA THR A 498 8.81 -2.04 -5.55
C THR A 498 8.02 -1.02 -4.73
N ILE A 499 8.29 0.27 -4.93
CA ILE A 499 7.56 1.37 -4.28
C ILE A 499 6.74 2.09 -5.34
N ILE A 500 5.44 2.20 -5.14
CA ILE A 500 4.52 2.96 -6.00
C ILE A 500 4.13 4.23 -5.27
N ASN A 501 4.71 5.35 -5.72
CA ASN A 501 4.44 6.67 -5.17
C ASN A 501 3.15 7.25 -5.77
N LEU A 502 2.15 7.44 -4.92
CA LEU A 502 0.82 7.94 -5.29
C LEU A 502 0.56 9.38 -4.83
N ARG A 503 1.56 10.08 -4.30
CA ARG A 503 1.43 11.41 -3.71
C ARG A 503 0.73 12.41 -4.63
N TYR A 504 1.03 12.37 -5.93
CA TYR A 504 0.50 13.31 -6.93
C TYR A 504 -0.68 12.77 -7.72
N CYS A 505 -1.15 11.57 -7.39
CA CYS A 505 -2.31 10.96 -8.02
C CYS A 505 -3.63 11.53 -7.49
N SER A 506 -4.65 11.57 -8.32
CA SER A 506 -6.03 11.90 -7.90
C SER A 506 -6.56 10.87 -6.90
N ILE A 507 -7.61 11.23 -6.17
CA ILE A 507 -8.26 10.30 -5.21
C ILE A 507 -8.69 9.00 -5.89
N GLU A 508 -9.20 9.10 -7.11
CA GLU A 508 -9.63 7.97 -7.93
C GLU A 508 -8.46 7.06 -8.31
N GLU A 509 -7.34 7.64 -8.75
CA GLU A 509 -6.12 6.92 -9.10
C GLU A 509 -5.48 6.24 -7.88
N ARG A 510 -5.47 6.91 -6.71
CA ARG A 510 -4.97 6.34 -5.45
C ARG A 510 -5.71 5.07 -5.02
N LYS A 511 -6.95 4.87 -5.48
CA LYS A 511 -7.74 3.68 -5.22
C LYS A 511 -7.63 2.64 -6.33
N LEU A 512 -7.62 3.08 -7.59
CA LEU A 512 -7.61 2.19 -8.74
C LEU A 512 -6.25 1.55 -8.98
N ILE A 513 -5.15 2.31 -8.88
CA ILE A 513 -3.80 1.79 -9.12
C ILE A 513 -3.45 0.64 -8.15
N PRO A 514 -3.60 0.79 -6.82
CA PRO A 514 -3.34 -0.31 -5.91
C PRO A 514 -4.23 -1.53 -6.16
N LEU A 515 -5.49 -1.31 -6.52
CA LEU A 515 -6.42 -2.39 -6.82
C LEU A 515 -5.97 -3.21 -8.04
N LEU A 516 -5.61 -2.55 -9.15
CA LEU A 516 -5.17 -3.22 -10.37
C LEU A 516 -3.85 -3.95 -10.19
N VAL A 517 -2.86 -3.30 -9.55
CA VAL A 517 -1.54 -3.91 -9.31
C VAL A 517 -1.66 -5.09 -8.35
N THR A 518 -2.39 -4.94 -7.25
CA THR A 518 -2.63 -6.04 -6.30
C THR A 518 -3.31 -7.23 -7.00
N ARG A 519 -4.33 -6.98 -7.82
CA ARG A 519 -5.04 -8.01 -8.57
C ARG A 519 -4.10 -8.78 -9.50
N ALA A 520 -3.28 -8.07 -10.29
CA ALA A 520 -2.32 -8.68 -11.21
C ALA A 520 -1.30 -9.55 -10.47
N LYS A 521 -0.71 -9.03 -9.38
CA LYS A 521 0.27 -9.75 -8.56
C LYS A 521 -0.36 -10.94 -7.83
N TYR A 522 -1.56 -10.79 -7.28
CA TYR A 522 -2.27 -11.87 -6.61
C TYR A 522 -2.64 -13.01 -7.57
N LYS A 523 -3.09 -12.68 -8.79
CA LYS A 523 -3.35 -13.66 -9.84
C LYS A 523 -2.08 -14.43 -10.20
N ALA A 524 -0.97 -13.73 -10.43
CA ALA A 524 0.30 -14.35 -10.72
C ALA A 524 0.78 -15.30 -9.60
N GLN A 525 0.51 -14.96 -8.33
CA GLN A 525 0.82 -15.84 -7.20
C GLN A 525 -0.08 -17.09 -7.16
N LYS A 526 -1.37 -16.96 -7.48
CA LYS A 526 -2.29 -18.12 -7.58
C LYS A 526 -1.87 -19.09 -8.68
N GLU A 527 -1.48 -18.60 -9.85
CA GLU A 527 -1.04 -19.39 -10.97
C GLU A 527 0.31 -20.10 -10.72
N ASN A 528 1.18 -19.46 -9.94
CA ASN A 528 2.52 -19.99 -9.59
C ASN A 528 2.59 -20.59 -8.18
N PHE A 529 1.49 -21.12 -7.65
CA PHE A 529 1.36 -21.60 -6.27
C PHE A 529 2.44 -22.59 -5.82
N HIS A 530 2.96 -23.44 -6.73
CA HIS A 530 3.99 -24.46 -6.42
C HIS A 530 5.44 -23.91 -6.37
N SER A 531 5.67 -22.62 -6.63
CA SER A 531 7.01 -22.05 -6.81
C SER A 531 7.64 -21.45 -5.54
N ASN A 532 7.06 -21.65 -4.36
CA ASN A 532 7.52 -21.07 -3.07
C ASN A 532 7.82 -19.55 -3.16
N ARG A 533 6.96 -18.81 -3.82
CA ARG A 533 7.07 -17.36 -3.95
C ARG A 533 6.42 -16.67 -2.75
N TYR A 534 7.03 -15.56 -2.34
CA TYR A 534 6.55 -14.69 -1.27
C TYR A 534 6.24 -13.29 -1.81
N LEU A 535 5.06 -12.79 -1.54
CA LEU A 535 4.65 -11.43 -1.87
C LEU A 535 4.19 -10.71 -0.59
N SER A 536 4.87 -9.63 -0.24
CA SER A 536 4.46 -8.72 0.83
C SER A 536 3.88 -7.44 0.23
N ILE A 537 2.63 -7.13 0.55
CA ILE A 537 1.95 -5.91 0.12
C ILE A 537 1.84 -4.97 1.31
N VAL A 538 2.47 -3.81 1.21
CA VAL A 538 2.46 -2.78 2.26
C VAL A 538 1.60 -1.62 1.80
N ILE A 539 0.63 -1.24 2.60
CA ILE A 539 -0.28 -0.13 2.32
C ILE A 539 -0.19 0.87 3.45
N ASP A 540 0.47 1.99 3.19
CA ASP A 540 0.46 3.11 4.14
C ASP A 540 -0.80 3.94 3.94
N GLU A 541 -1.28 4.57 5.01
CA GLU A 541 -2.56 5.30 5.07
C GLU A 541 -3.74 4.50 4.46
N ALA A 542 -3.82 3.21 4.85
CA ALA A 542 -4.72 2.22 4.29
C ALA A 542 -6.21 2.63 4.32
N HIS A 543 -6.62 3.54 5.23
CA HIS A 543 -7.98 4.07 5.27
C HIS A 543 -8.37 4.79 3.97
N ASN A 544 -7.42 5.37 3.22
CA ASN A 544 -7.72 6.00 1.93
C ASN A 544 -8.10 4.97 0.84
N LEU A 545 -7.57 3.76 0.95
CA LEU A 545 -7.83 2.66 0.01
C LEU A 545 -8.93 1.72 0.51
N LEU A 546 -9.01 1.44 1.80
CA LEU A 546 -9.86 0.39 2.39
C LEU A 546 -11.06 0.95 3.18
N SER A 547 -11.37 2.25 3.03
CA SER A 547 -12.52 2.86 3.69
C SER A 547 -13.84 2.25 3.21
N TYR A 548 -14.67 1.93 4.19
CA TYR A 548 -16.05 1.49 3.98
C TYR A 548 -17.00 2.67 3.69
N GLU A 549 -16.71 3.84 4.28
CA GLU A 549 -17.51 5.06 4.10
C GLU A 549 -16.88 5.95 3.02
N SER A 550 -17.41 5.94 1.80
CA SER A 550 -17.03 6.85 0.73
C SER A 550 -18.29 7.38 0.04
N SER A 551 -18.57 8.68 0.23
CA SER A 551 -19.72 9.35 -0.37
C SER A 551 -19.56 9.65 -1.87
N GLN A 552 -18.35 9.53 -2.40
CA GLN A 552 -18.03 9.88 -3.79
C GLN A 552 -17.95 8.66 -4.72
N GLU A 553 -18.07 7.45 -4.20
CA GLU A 553 -17.99 6.20 -4.96
C GLU A 553 -19.34 5.56 -5.14
N SER A 554 -19.55 4.89 -6.29
CA SER A 554 -20.69 4.00 -6.44
C SER A 554 -20.57 2.82 -5.47
N GLU A 555 -21.69 2.36 -4.94
CA GLU A 555 -21.71 1.21 -4.00
C GLU A 555 -21.08 -0.04 -4.63
N THR A 556 -21.38 -0.30 -5.89
CA THR A 556 -20.83 -1.44 -6.64
C THR A 556 -19.30 -1.38 -6.71
N TRP A 557 -18.73 -0.21 -7.02
CA TRP A 557 -17.27 -0.02 -7.10
C TRP A 557 -16.60 -0.21 -5.73
N ARG A 558 -17.18 0.41 -4.71
CA ARG A 558 -16.69 0.25 -3.33
C ARG A 558 -16.66 -1.21 -2.91
N ASN A 559 -17.75 -1.95 -3.16
CA ASN A 559 -17.83 -3.37 -2.83
C ASN A 559 -16.79 -4.19 -3.59
N THR A 560 -16.65 -4.01 -4.91
CA THR A 560 -15.63 -4.70 -5.72
C THR A 560 -14.21 -4.45 -5.20
N ARG A 561 -13.91 -3.21 -4.80
CA ARG A 561 -12.61 -2.86 -4.23
C ARG A 561 -12.38 -3.56 -2.88
N LEU A 562 -13.35 -3.51 -1.97
CA LEU A 562 -13.23 -4.13 -0.65
C LEU A 562 -13.17 -5.65 -0.75
N GLU A 563 -14.02 -6.29 -1.56
CA GLU A 563 -14.04 -7.74 -1.79
C GLU A 563 -12.69 -8.26 -2.25
N MET A 564 -12.00 -7.55 -3.17
CA MET A 564 -10.67 -7.93 -3.64
C MET A 564 -9.64 -7.98 -2.48
N PHE A 565 -9.58 -6.93 -1.65
CA PHE A 565 -8.65 -6.89 -0.53
C PHE A 565 -9.05 -7.85 0.59
N GLU A 566 -10.35 -8.04 0.81
CA GLU A 566 -10.84 -9.06 1.74
C GLU A 566 -10.47 -10.47 1.29
N GLU A 567 -10.56 -10.78 -0.01
CA GLU A 567 -10.11 -12.06 -0.57
C GLU A 567 -8.62 -12.26 -0.32
N VAL A 568 -7.78 -11.25 -0.64
CA VAL A 568 -6.32 -11.31 -0.41
C VAL A 568 -6.00 -11.55 1.07
N LEU A 569 -6.69 -10.91 1.99
CA LEU A 569 -6.46 -11.09 3.43
C LEU A 569 -6.97 -12.44 3.95
N LYS A 570 -8.10 -12.94 3.43
CA LYS A 570 -8.67 -14.24 3.85
C LYS A 570 -7.91 -15.44 3.28
N GLU A 571 -7.47 -15.35 2.04
CA GLU A 571 -6.94 -16.51 1.30
C GLU A 571 -5.47 -16.36 0.87
N GLY A 572 -4.95 -15.14 0.84
CA GLY A 572 -3.60 -14.85 0.32
C GLY A 572 -2.49 -15.66 0.97
N ARG A 573 -2.61 -15.94 2.27
CA ARG A 573 -1.65 -16.76 3.01
C ARG A 573 -1.40 -18.12 2.35
N LYS A 574 -2.42 -18.73 1.76
CA LYS A 574 -2.30 -20.01 1.06
C LYS A 574 -1.41 -19.92 -0.18
N PHE A 575 -1.33 -18.74 -0.76
CA PHE A 575 -0.56 -18.44 -1.99
C PHE A 575 0.71 -17.64 -1.72
N GLY A 576 1.14 -17.53 -0.45
CA GLY A 576 2.34 -16.78 -0.07
C GLY A 576 2.18 -15.26 -0.14
N VAL A 577 0.94 -14.74 -0.07
CA VAL A 577 0.64 -13.30 -0.08
C VAL A 577 0.32 -12.81 1.33
N PHE A 578 1.03 -11.78 1.77
CA PHE A 578 0.88 -11.18 3.10
C PHE A 578 0.72 -9.67 3.00
N VAL A 579 -0.09 -9.10 3.88
CA VAL A 579 -0.43 -7.68 3.81
C VAL A 579 -0.04 -6.99 5.12
N THR A 580 0.62 -5.84 5.02
CA THR A 580 0.87 -4.92 6.12
C THR A 580 0.09 -3.64 5.88
N LEU A 581 -0.78 -3.29 6.81
CA LEU A 581 -1.62 -2.09 6.77
C LEU A 581 -1.15 -1.08 7.81
N ALA A 582 -0.87 0.15 7.41
CA ALA A 582 -0.70 1.26 8.35
C ALA A 582 -1.85 2.26 8.20
N SER A 583 -2.46 2.69 9.32
CA SER A 583 -3.58 3.63 9.28
C SER A 583 -3.70 4.47 10.55
N GLN A 584 -4.09 5.72 10.38
CA GLN A 584 -4.45 6.61 11.49
C GLN A 584 -5.94 6.52 11.86
N ARG A 585 -6.76 5.85 11.04
CA ARG A 585 -8.21 5.71 11.22
C ARG A 585 -8.64 4.26 11.06
N PRO A 586 -8.37 3.40 12.05
CA PRO A 586 -8.76 2.00 11.97
C PRO A 586 -10.28 1.79 11.86
N HIS A 587 -11.11 2.69 12.38
CA HIS A 587 -12.57 2.57 12.27
C HIS A 587 -13.10 2.77 10.84
N ASP A 588 -12.38 3.48 9.97
CA ASP A 588 -12.76 3.66 8.57
C ASP A 588 -12.55 2.36 7.75
N ILE A 589 -11.70 1.44 8.23
CA ILE A 589 -11.38 0.18 7.56
C ILE A 589 -12.44 -0.86 7.89
N SER A 590 -12.84 -1.68 6.89
CA SER A 590 -13.79 -2.77 7.09
C SER A 590 -13.39 -3.65 8.28
N ALA A 591 -14.36 -3.95 9.18
CA ALA A 591 -14.14 -4.84 10.33
C ALA A 591 -13.71 -6.25 9.88
N THR A 592 -14.15 -6.70 8.70
CA THR A 592 -13.71 -7.95 8.09
C THR A 592 -12.20 -7.93 7.83
N ILE A 593 -11.67 -6.83 7.30
CA ILE A 593 -10.24 -6.65 7.03
C ILE A 593 -9.44 -6.61 8.33
N THR A 594 -9.86 -5.77 9.28
CA THR A 594 -9.13 -5.62 10.54
C THR A 594 -9.10 -6.92 11.35
N SER A 595 -10.14 -7.74 11.31
CA SER A 595 -10.21 -9.03 12.02
C SER A 595 -9.30 -10.13 11.41
N GLN A 596 -8.84 -9.99 10.17
CA GLN A 596 -7.90 -10.92 9.51
C GLN A 596 -6.43 -10.64 9.85
N LEU A 597 -6.14 -9.54 10.52
CA LEU A 597 -4.78 -9.22 10.94
C LEU A 597 -4.39 -10.11 12.12
N HIS A 598 -3.12 -10.55 12.12
CA HIS A 598 -2.59 -11.47 13.14
C HIS A 598 -1.64 -10.78 14.11
N HIS A 599 -1.04 -9.65 13.69
CA HIS A 599 -0.16 -8.83 14.49
C HIS A 599 -0.62 -7.39 14.47
N TYR A 600 -0.58 -6.76 15.61
CA TYR A 600 -1.00 -5.38 15.82
C TYR A 600 0.10 -4.59 16.50
N PHE A 601 0.46 -3.45 15.90
CA PHE A 601 1.32 -2.43 16.48
C PHE A 601 0.43 -1.23 16.75
N LEU A 602 0.05 -1.04 18.00
CA LEU A 602 -0.91 -0.03 18.40
C LEU A 602 -0.18 1.15 19.06
N HIS A 603 -0.01 2.22 18.31
CA HIS A 603 0.45 3.51 18.82
C HIS A 603 -0.70 4.26 19.49
N GLN A 604 -0.39 5.46 20.01
CA GLN A 604 -1.40 6.31 20.63
C GLN A 604 -2.64 6.50 19.73
N LEU A 605 -3.81 6.18 20.28
CA LEU A 605 -5.13 6.43 19.70
C LEU A 605 -5.95 7.22 20.70
N VAL A 606 -6.53 8.35 20.25
CA VAL A 606 -7.30 9.26 21.12
C VAL A 606 -8.80 9.19 20.82
N ASN A 607 -9.16 8.95 19.55
CA ASN A 607 -10.56 8.89 19.15
C ASN A 607 -11.23 7.60 19.68
N PRO A 608 -12.34 7.70 20.44
CA PRO A 608 -13.03 6.52 20.98
C PRO A 608 -13.46 5.52 19.90
N LYS A 609 -13.91 5.96 18.73
CA LYS A 609 -14.31 5.08 17.63
C LYS A 609 -13.15 4.22 17.14
N ASP A 610 -11.94 4.80 17.06
CA ASP A 610 -10.75 4.07 16.65
C ASP A 610 -10.32 3.05 17.68
N ILE A 611 -10.43 3.39 18.98
CA ILE A 611 -10.17 2.48 20.09
C ILE A 611 -11.17 1.32 20.08
N ASP A 612 -12.45 1.58 19.85
CA ASP A 612 -13.50 0.55 19.82
C ASP A 612 -13.34 -0.39 18.60
N ALA A 613 -12.93 0.16 17.43
CA ALA A 613 -12.61 -0.65 16.26
C ALA A 613 -11.45 -1.62 16.54
N VAL A 614 -10.37 -1.12 17.16
CA VAL A 614 -9.24 -1.97 17.58
C VAL A 614 -9.66 -2.97 18.65
N ARG A 615 -10.48 -2.55 19.63
CA ARG A 615 -10.97 -3.45 20.70
C ARG A 615 -11.76 -4.63 20.13
N SER A 616 -12.56 -4.40 19.10
CA SER A 616 -13.33 -5.47 18.46
C SER A 616 -12.47 -6.44 17.66
N ALA A 617 -11.33 -5.97 17.12
CA ALA A 617 -10.43 -6.77 16.28
C ALA A 617 -9.38 -7.55 17.10
N VAL A 618 -8.90 -6.98 18.22
CA VAL A 618 -7.77 -7.52 19.00
C VAL A 618 -8.26 -8.24 20.24
N SER A 619 -8.49 -9.55 20.13
CA SER A 619 -9.04 -10.39 21.23
C SER A 619 -8.07 -10.58 22.40
N TYR A 620 -6.80 -10.25 22.26
CA TYR A 620 -5.75 -10.60 23.23
C TYR A 620 -5.35 -9.46 24.17
N LEU A 621 -5.89 -8.24 23.98
CA LEU A 621 -5.61 -7.10 24.84
C LEU A 621 -6.57 -7.08 26.03
N ASP A 622 -6.03 -6.83 27.21
CA ASP A 622 -6.81 -6.59 28.41
C ASP A 622 -7.36 -5.16 28.49
N ALA A 623 -8.28 -4.92 29.42
CA ALA A 623 -8.92 -3.62 29.59
C ALA A 623 -7.91 -2.50 29.92
N LYS A 624 -6.81 -2.84 30.60
CA LYS A 624 -5.74 -1.91 30.98
C LYS A 624 -4.97 -1.45 29.77
N SER A 625 -4.49 -2.38 28.91
CA SER A 625 -3.80 -2.05 27.68
C SER A 625 -4.61 -1.13 26.78
N PHE A 626 -5.94 -1.30 26.73
CA PHE A 626 -6.82 -0.37 26.02
C PHE A 626 -6.89 1.01 26.65
N ALA A 627 -6.87 1.12 27.98
CA ALA A 627 -6.85 2.41 28.67
C ALA A 627 -5.53 3.17 28.43
N GLU A 628 -4.43 2.46 28.33
CA GLU A 628 -3.10 3.02 28.06
C GLU A 628 -2.94 3.58 26.64
N LEU A 629 -3.73 3.08 25.65
CA LEU A 629 -3.63 3.52 24.26
C LEU A 629 -3.74 5.03 24.06
N SER A 630 -4.59 5.70 24.85
CA SER A 630 -4.77 7.16 24.75
C SER A 630 -3.60 7.98 25.30
N SER A 631 -2.78 7.38 26.16
CA SER A 631 -1.69 8.06 26.89
C SER A 631 -0.29 7.62 26.47
N LEU A 632 -0.16 6.71 25.48
CA LEU A 632 1.13 6.23 25.02
C LEU A 632 2.05 7.38 24.55
N PRO A 633 3.32 7.39 24.94
CA PRO A 633 4.29 8.33 24.43
C PRO A 633 4.57 8.15 22.93
N ARG A 634 5.03 9.21 22.27
CA ARG A 634 5.47 9.12 20.86
C ARG A 634 6.58 8.09 20.68
N GLY A 635 6.48 7.29 19.60
CA GLY A 635 7.45 6.24 19.31
C GLY A 635 7.31 5.00 20.22
N THR A 636 6.26 4.93 21.03
CA THR A 636 5.92 3.74 21.83
C THR A 636 4.66 3.10 21.24
N CYS A 637 4.60 1.78 21.23
CA CYS A 637 3.42 1.04 20.78
C CYS A 637 3.18 -0.20 21.64
N ILE A 638 1.93 -0.63 21.70
CA ILE A 638 1.56 -1.93 22.23
C ILE A 638 1.63 -2.93 21.09
N ILE A 639 2.43 -3.98 21.24
CA ILE A 639 2.57 -5.06 20.25
C ILE A 639 1.78 -6.27 20.74
N SER A 640 0.86 -6.75 19.92
CA SER A 640 0.02 -7.91 20.21
C SER A 640 -0.11 -8.81 18.97
N GLY A 641 -0.25 -10.10 19.18
CA GLY A 641 -0.46 -11.06 18.08
C GLY A 641 0.22 -12.40 18.33
N THR A 642 0.25 -13.24 17.29
CA THR A 642 0.71 -14.64 17.40
C THR A 642 2.23 -14.78 17.55
N SER A 643 3.02 -13.76 17.23
CA SER A 643 4.48 -13.77 17.43
C SER A 643 4.91 -13.40 18.85
N VAL A 644 3.99 -12.84 19.65
CA VAL A 644 4.25 -12.46 21.04
C VAL A 644 3.41 -13.30 22.00
N GLN A 645 3.98 -13.70 23.11
CA GLN A 645 3.28 -14.54 24.08
C GLN A 645 2.26 -13.74 24.90
N ILE A 646 2.60 -12.51 25.24
CA ILE A 646 1.73 -11.53 25.90
C ILE A 646 1.88 -10.17 25.22
N PRO A 647 0.88 -9.29 25.26
CA PRO A 647 1.02 -7.93 24.77
C PRO A 647 2.17 -7.19 25.44
N ALA A 648 3.00 -6.51 24.65
CA ALA A 648 4.19 -5.80 25.13
C ALA A 648 4.09 -4.31 24.79
N VAL A 649 4.38 -3.45 25.76
CA VAL A 649 4.59 -2.02 25.52
C VAL A 649 6.05 -1.81 25.16
N VAL A 650 6.31 -1.43 23.90
CA VAL A 650 7.65 -1.36 23.33
C VAL A 650 7.94 0.06 22.85
N LYS A 651 9.07 0.59 23.27
CA LYS A 651 9.64 1.83 22.74
C LYS A 651 10.49 1.48 21.53
N ILE A 652 10.07 1.95 20.35
CA ILE A 652 10.73 1.68 19.08
C ILE A 652 12.07 2.46 19.01
N ASP A 653 13.13 1.81 18.54
CA ASP A 653 14.44 2.42 18.37
C ASP A 653 14.42 3.52 17.33
N LYS A 654 15.26 4.53 17.52
CA LYS A 654 15.42 5.61 16.54
C LYS A 654 16.15 5.10 15.30
N LEU A 655 15.64 5.43 14.14
CA LEU A 655 16.33 5.27 12.87
C LEU A 655 17.38 6.38 12.69
N ASP A 656 18.42 6.06 11.95
CA ASP A 656 19.37 7.06 11.45
C ASP A 656 18.66 8.11 10.61
N ASP A 657 19.11 9.36 10.63
CA ASP A 657 18.42 10.47 9.99
C ASP A 657 18.18 10.25 8.48
N TYR A 658 19.12 9.60 7.78
CA TYR A 658 19.02 9.28 6.36
C TYR A 658 18.04 8.14 6.01
N ARG A 659 17.54 7.40 7.02
CA ARG A 659 16.57 6.30 6.87
C ARG A 659 15.17 6.65 7.35
N ARG A 660 14.97 7.87 7.87
CA ARG A 660 13.66 8.29 8.35
C ARG A 660 12.69 8.51 7.20
N PRO A 661 11.41 8.16 7.39
CA PRO A 661 10.38 8.51 6.40
C PRO A 661 10.29 10.04 6.26
N ASP A 662 10.09 10.53 5.01
CA ASP A 662 9.97 11.96 4.73
C ASP A 662 8.57 12.47 5.10
N ASN A 663 8.36 12.67 6.40
CA ASN A 663 7.10 13.19 6.97
C ASN A 663 7.29 14.53 7.70
N GLU A 664 8.34 15.28 7.32
CA GLU A 664 8.63 16.57 7.96
C GLU A 664 7.46 17.56 7.76
N THR A 665 6.90 17.98 8.86
CA THR A 665 5.95 19.11 8.89
C THR A 665 6.72 20.40 8.60
N LEU A 666 6.15 21.25 7.75
CA LEU A 666 6.73 22.56 7.43
C LEU A 666 7.06 23.31 8.74
N ASN A 667 8.33 23.65 8.94
CA ASN A 667 8.74 24.42 10.10
C ASN A 667 8.37 25.89 9.88
N LEU A 668 7.19 26.27 10.38
CA LEU A 668 6.66 27.64 10.22
C LEU A 668 7.56 28.69 10.90
N VAL A 669 8.21 28.33 12.00
CA VAL A 669 9.13 29.23 12.72
C VAL A 669 10.34 29.57 11.87
N LYS A 670 10.91 28.55 11.19
CA LYS A 670 12.02 28.74 10.25
C LYS A 670 11.56 29.47 8.96
N LEU A 671 10.36 29.13 8.44
CA LEU A 671 9.79 29.73 7.25
C LEU A 671 9.49 31.23 7.45
N TRP A 672 9.03 31.59 8.64
CA TRP A 672 8.69 32.96 8.99
C TRP A 672 9.88 33.78 9.52
N GLY A 673 11.10 33.18 9.55
CA GLY A 673 12.30 33.86 10.04
C GLY A 673 12.26 34.17 11.55
N LEU A 674 11.47 33.44 12.32
CA LEU A 674 11.34 33.59 13.77
C LEU A 674 12.33 32.71 14.56
N ALA A 675 13.04 31.79 13.87
CA ALA A 675 14.10 31.01 14.49
C ALA A 675 15.35 31.89 14.63
N PRO A 676 16.05 31.92 15.77
CA PRO A 676 17.38 32.52 15.86
C PRO A 676 18.32 31.77 14.89
N ASP A 677 19.15 32.53 14.15
CA ASP A 677 20.15 31.98 13.24
C ASP A 677 20.99 30.95 13.98
N SER A 678 20.93 29.68 13.56
CA SER A 678 21.82 28.65 14.10
C SER A 678 23.25 28.94 13.62
N PRO A 679 24.27 28.76 14.46
CA PRO A 679 25.67 29.09 14.14
C PRO A 679 26.26 28.29 12.97
N GLU A 680 25.54 27.35 12.38
CA GLU A 680 26.01 26.51 11.29
C GLU A 680 25.74 27.06 9.86
N ASP A 681 24.90 28.11 9.69
CA ASP A 681 24.57 28.69 8.39
C ASP A 681 25.46 29.90 7.99
N SER A 682 26.46 30.28 8.80
CA SER A 682 27.36 31.41 8.51
C SER A 682 28.65 31.06 7.78
N GLY A 683 28.74 29.86 7.20
CA GLY A 683 29.97 29.30 6.62
C GLY A 683 30.03 29.15 5.10
N SER A 684 29.19 29.85 4.29
CA SER A 684 29.32 29.77 2.83
C SER A 684 28.80 30.99 2.07
N THR A 685 29.32 32.16 2.40
CA THR A 685 29.29 33.31 1.50
C THR A 685 30.42 34.28 1.92
N GLU A 686 31.58 34.10 1.33
CA GLU A 686 32.59 35.13 1.05
C GLU A 686 33.90 34.48 0.65
N ALA A 687 34.08 34.20 -0.63
CA ALA A 687 35.37 34.15 -1.29
C ALA A 687 35.13 34.07 -2.79
N ASP A 688 34.82 35.22 -3.40
CA ASP A 688 35.16 35.53 -4.80
C ASP A 688 34.91 37.02 -5.01
N SER A 689 35.96 37.81 -4.82
CA SER A 689 36.27 39.00 -5.58
C SER A 689 37.36 39.79 -4.89
N ALA A 690 38.60 39.61 -5.29
CA ALA A 690 39.59 40.70 -5.40
C ALA A 690 40.76 40.17 -6.19
N ASP A 691 40.70 40.58 -7.44
CA ASP A 691 41.75 40.48 -8.42
C ASP A 691 42.77 41.63 -8.19
N SER A 692 44.01 41.27 -8.49
CA SER A 692 45.11 42.11 -8.97
C SER A 692 45.42 43.48 -8.33
N GLN A 693 46.59 43.65 -7.81
CA GLN A 693 47.68 44.45 -8.39
C GLN A 693 48.87 44.66 -7.45
N ASP A 694 50.00 44.31 -8.00
CA ASP A 694 51.33 44.97 -8.02
C ASP A 694 52.12 45.26 -6.76
N SER A 695 53.28 44.73 -6.94
CA SER A 695 54.61 45.33 -6.79
C SER A 695 55.31 45.40 -5.42
N GLU A 696 56.45 44.72 -5.45
CA GLU A 696 57.80 45.18 -5.10
C GLU A 696 58.15 45.59 -3.66
N SER A 697 59.12 44.90 -3.24
CA SER A 697 60.41 45.40 -2.72
C SER A 697 60.67 45.16 -1.26
N THR A 698 61.81 44.53 -1.13
CA THR A 698 62.93 44.75 -0.14
C THR A 698 62.74 44.33 1.29
N ALA A 699 63.40 43.25 1.64
CA ALA A 699 64.73 43.21 2.29
C ALA A 699 64.77 43.51 3.79
N GLU A 700 65.42 42.58 4.46
CA GLU A 700 66.32 42.72 5.59
C GLU A 700 65.78 42.65 7.05
N GLU A 701 66.37 41.68 7.68
CA GLU A 701 66.98 41.66 9.04
C GLU A 701 66.05 41.72 10.29
N SER A 702 65.95 40.65 11.01
CA SER A 702 66.69 40.25 12.22
C SER A 702 66.12 38.94 12.78
#